data_adfb75873cca68f14f7ce20f36785959
#
_entry.id   adfb75873cca68f14f7ce20f36785959
#
_cell.length_a   1.000
_cell.length_b   1.000
_cell.length_c   1.000
_cell.angle_alpha   90.00
_cell.angle_beta   90.00
_cell.angle_gamma   90.00
#
_symmetry.space_group_name_H-M   'P 1'
#
loop_
_entity.id
_entity.type
_entity.pdbx_description
1 polymer ?
#
loop_
_entity_poly.entity_id
_entity_poly.type
_entity_poly.pdbx_seq_one_letter_code
_entity_poly.pdbx_strand_id
1 'polypeptide(L)'
;MLVTKRNGSTEPVSKAKVHRFLSHVSEGKTHGLVETIMKGIPSNISATQLNTYFANTAQAAGYGLVAGRIEMMGIRKQTSPSFTQAMLSLPLDPGFHEKIRTLQLDDHIIQNNDFTYDLFALRTLQRSYLMRDEHDRIVERPQYMLMRVAASLYETVDEIVNCYQALSAKEYTHATPTLFNAGMPKGQYASCFLGCMQDDSILGIFNTVKQCALISKTAGGIGLSISNIRSTGSHIQGAMGKSNGIVPMLRVFNETARYVDQGRRRKGSFAMYLEPWHPDIEAFLDLRKNHGDENSKARDLFTALWVPDLFMERVEKDESWTLFCPKTINLQDYHSEEFNSRYVQAEASLPGRKIRARDLWEKIIRSQIETGTPYIMFKDRVNSCSNQQHLGTIKGSNLCVEVTEYTSPDEIAVCTLASMALPAFVQGSFQFNKFGARVEEVVRHLDRVIDKTYYPLSEAETSNMKHRPMGIGVQGLSDVFQMHDLPYDSQEALDLDAAIFETMYYHALKSSCQLAKEKGPHYSFEGSPASKGILQFDFYGIKPTRFDWDGLKQQIRLYGLRNSLLIALMPTASTAQILGNSEGTDPRTSNLYNRRVLSGEFMVENHVLRSKVNNWEEVKKVMLRDYGSVKNAPISDKHKAVFKNVWEISQKYVIQHAARRQPFVCQSQSMNLHLAEPTVNKVNAMLFYAYKAKLKTGMYYLRSRPKVNPVQVNEVDEDVCMSCSA
;
A
#
# COMPACT_ATOMS: atom_id res chain seq x y z
N MET A 1 9.82 -41.34 -21.11
CA MET A 1 10.02 -39.95 -20.64
C MET A 1 11.50 -39.78 -20.34
N LEU A 2 12.16 -38.83 -20.97
CA LEU A 2 13.55 -38.48 -20.73
C LEU A 2 13.66 -37.05 -20.18
N VAL A 3 14.55 -36.86 -19.24
CA VAL A 3 14.88 -35.54 -18.72
C VAL A 3 16.31 -35.16 -19.10
N THR A 4 16.48 -33.99 -19.69
CA THR A 4 17.78 -33.41 -19.98
C THR A 4 18.26 -32.64 -18.74
N LYS A 5 19.33 -33.09 -18.13
CA LYS A 5 19.95 -32.43 -16.97
C LYS A 5 20.61 -31.11 -17.35
N ARG A 6 20.91 -30.28 -16.38
CA ARG A 6 21.63 -28.99 -16.59
C ARG A 6 23.02 -29.14 -17.17
N ASN A 7 23.67 -30.30 -16.98
CA ASN A 7 24.96 -30.64 -17.60
C ASN A 7 24.83 -31.23 -19.04
N GLY A 8 23.63 -31.19 -19.63
CA GLY A 8 23.35 -31.71 -20.97
C GLY A 8 23.11 -33.23 -21.04
N SER A 9 23.39 -34.00 -19.99
CA SER A 9 23.12 -35.46 -20.00
C SER A 9 21.61 -35.76 -19.89
N THR A 10 21.18 -36.87 -20.50
CA THR A 10 19.78 -37.32 -20.44
C THR A 10 19.66 -38.56 -19.55
N GLU A 11 18.56 -38.65 -18.81
CA GLU A 11 18.19 -39.85 -18.04
C GLU A 11 16.68 -40.11 -18.05
N PRO A 12 16.22 -41.37 -17.87
CA PRO A 12 14.80 -41.65 -17.69
C PRO A 12 14.25 -41.04 -16.40
N VAL A 13 13.01 -40.52 -16.44
CA VAL A 13 12.29 -40.08 -15.24
C VAL A 13 11.93 -41.31 -14.41
N SER A 14 12.43 -41.38 -13.20
CA SER A 14 12.18 -42.47 -12.26
C SER A 14 11.09 -42.12 -11.27
N LYS A 15 9.99 -42.91 -11.22
CA LYS A 15 8.91 -42.77 -10.24
C LYS A 15 9.45 -42.77 -8.80
N ALA A 16 10.43 -43.61 -8.50
CA ALA A 16 11.06 -43.70 -7.16
C ALA A 16 11.81 -42.39 -6.82
N LYS A 17 12.53 -41.78 -7.79
CA LYS A 17 13.19 -40.45 -7.58
C LYS A 17 12.18 -39.37 -7.37
N VAL A 18 11.10 -39.34 -8.16
CA VAL A 18 10.00 -38.34 -8.00
C VAL A 18 9.33 -38.50 -6.64
N HIS A 19 9.01 -39.74 -6.25
CA HIS A 19 8.41 -40.03 -4.94
C HIS A 19 9.32 -39.55 -3.78
N ARG A 20 10.60 -39.89 -3.82
CA ARG A 20 11.58 -39.47 -2.79
C ARG A 20 11.69 -37.93 -2.73
N PHE A 21 11.74 -37.27 -3.87
CA PHE A 21 11.80 -35.80 -3.94
C PHE A 21 10.52 -35.18 -3.36
N LEU A 22 9.34 -35.63 -3.76
CA LEU A 22 8.07 -35.08 -3.26
C LEU A 22 7.87 -35.39 -1.78
N SER A 23 8.22 -36.57 -1.29
CA SER A 23 8.17 -36.91 0.13
C SER A 23 9.08 -36.00 0.96
N HIS A 24 10.25 -35.63 0.44
CA HIS A 24 11.17 -34.70 1.10
C HIS A 24 10.59 -33.28 1.19
N VAL A 25 10.05 -32.73 0.09
CA VAL A 25 9.53 -31.35 0.07
C VAL A 25 8.16 -31.20 0.72
N SER A 26 7.39 -32.29 0.88
CA SER A 26 6.04 -32.29 1.45
C SER A 26 5.95 -32.78 2.89
N GLU A 27 7.07 -33.20 3.46
CA GLU A 27 7.08 -33.83 4.80
C GLU A 27 6.10 -35.02 4.91
N GLY A 28 5.94 -35.79 3.82
CA GLY A 28 5.09 -36.96 3.76
C GLY A 28 3.58 -36.71 3.50
N LYS A 29 3.16 -35.47 3.31
CA LYS A 29 1.73 -35.08 3.23
C LYS A 29 1.14 -35.03 1.79
N THR A 30 1.59 -35.91 0.86
CA THR A 30 1.18 -35.82 -0.57
C THR A 30 0.63 -37.13 -1.13
N HIS A 31 -0.38 -37.71 -0.49
CA HIS A 31 -1.08 -38.87 -1.08
C HIS A 31 -1.69 -38.51 -2.46
N GLY A 32 -1.37 -39.31 -3.48
CA GLY A 32 -1.91 -39.14 -4.84
C GLY A 32 -1.19 -38.12 -5.73
N LEU A 33 -0.39 -37.20 -5.18
CA LEU A 33 0.29 -36.17 -5.98
C LEU A 33 1.35 -36.78 -6.92
N VAL A 34 2.04 -37.86 -6.49
CA VAL A 34 3.05 -38.54 -7.32
C VAL A 34 2.40 -39.13 -8.57
N GLU A 35 1.26 -39.82 -8.43
CA GLU A 35 0.51 -40.38 -9.54
C GLU A 35 0.02 -39.32 -10.52
N THR A 36 -0.50 -38.21 -9.97
CA THR A 36 -0.96 -37.05 -10.76
C THR A 36 0.19 -36.46 -11.57
N ILE A 37 1.34 -36.23 -10.93
CA ILE A 37 2.54 -35.72 -11.59
C ILE A 37 3.04 -36.68 -12.69
N MET A 38 3.13 -37.96 -12.38
CA MET A 38 3.67 -38.94 -13.32
C MET A 38 2.82 -39.12 -14.59
N LYS A 39 1.51 -38.96 -14.50
CA LYS A 39 0.58 -39.11 -15.64
C LYS A 39 0.78 -38.06 -16.74
N GLY A 40 1.21 -36.86 -16.39
CA GLY A 40 1.26 -35.70 -17.32
C GLY A 40 2.68 -35.24 -17.69
N ILE A 41 3.75 -35.95 -17.32
CA ILE A 41 5.11 -35.54 -17.67
C ILE A 41 5.33 -35.62 -19.17
N PRO A 42 5.77 -34.52 -19.85
CA PRO A 42 6.12 -34.56 -21.28
C PRO A 42 7.21 -35.56 -21.60
N SER A 43 7.23 -36.09 -22.84
CA SER A 43 8.16 -37.13 -23.28
C SER A 43 9.64 -36.74 -23.25
N ASN A 44 9.93 -35.46 -23.55
CA ASN A 44 11.26 -34.87 -23.49
C ASN A 44 11.16 -33.51 -22.77
N ILE A 45 11.84 -33.37 -21.65
CA ILE A 45 11.74 -32.18 -20.80
C ILE A 45 13.10 -31.84 -20.17
N SER A 46 13.44 -30.56 -20.07
CA SER A 46 14.63 -30.12 -19.30
C SER A 46 14.37 -30.23 -17.79
N ALA A 47 15.43 -30.36 -17.00
CA ALA A 47 15.33 -30.40 -15.53
C ALA A 47 14.67 -29.13 -14.96
N THR A 48 14.85 -27.97 -15.59
CA THR A 48 14.20 -26.71 -15.20
C THR A 48 12.71 -26.75 -15.49
N GLN A 49 12.33 -27.14 -16.71
CA GLN A 49 10.92 -27.30 -17.10
C GLN A 49 10.22 -28.38 -16.26
N LEU A 50 10.92 -29.46 -15.90
CA LEU A 50 10.37 -30.50 -15.03
C LEU A 50 10.07 -29.97 -13.63
N ASN A 51 10.96 -29.13 -13.07
CA ASN A 51 10.72 -28.49 -11.78
C ASN A 51 9.49 -27.57 -11.82
N THR A 52 9.36 -26.75 -12.86
CA THR A 52 8.19 -25.88 -13.10
C THR A 52 6.91 -26.70 -13.28
N TYR A 53 6.97 -27.81 -14.03
CA TYR A 53 5.85 -28.71 -14.18
C TYR A 53 5.40 -29.31 -12.83
N PHE A 54 6.34 -29.77 -12.00
CA PHE A 54 6.02 -30.30 -10.67
C PHE A 54 5.39 -29.24 -9.77
N ALA A 55 5.92 -28.02 -9.75
CA ALA A 55 5.38 -26.92 -8.97
C ALA A 55 3.95 -26.57 -9.43
N ASN A 56 3.72 -26.45 -10.74
CA ASN A 56 2.40 -26.14 -11.30
C ASN A 56 1.38 -27.23 -10.99
N THR A 57 1.77 -28.51 -11.13
CA THR A 57 0.88 -29.65 -10.83
C THR A 57 0.54 -29.72 -9.35
N ALA A 58 1.51 -29.48 -8.47
CA ALA A 58 1.28 -29.40 -7.02
C ALA A 58 0.33 -28.23 -6.66
N GLN A 59 0.52 -27.07 -7.30
CA GLN A 59 -0.38 -25.92 -7.13
C GLN A 59 -1.80 -26.23 -7.57
N ALA A 60 -1.97 -26.80 -8.76
CA ALA A 60 -3.27 -27.18 -9.30
C ALA A 60 -4.01 -28.22 -8.42
N ALA A 61 -3.25 -29.08 -7.75
CA ALA A 61 -3.76 -30.04 -6.77
C ALA A 61 -4.02 -29.42 -5.36
N GLY A 62 -3.86 -28.09 -5.19
CA GLY A 62 -4.12 -27.41 -3.92
C GLY A 62 -2.97 -27.48 -2.88
N TYR A 63 -1.77 -27.85 -3.31
CA TYR A 63 -0.58 -27.93 -2.44
C TYR A 63 0.34 -26.72 -2.63
N GLY A 64 -0.16 -25.49 -2.44
CA GLY A 64 0.55 -24.24 -2.72
C GLY A 64 1.92 -24.12 -2.02
N LEU A 65 2.01 -24.51 -0.76
CA LEU A 65 3.28 -24.49 -0.02
C LEU A 65 4.27 -25.54 -0.55
N VAL A 66 3.79 -26.75 -0.89
CA VAL A 66 4.64 -27.79 -1.52
C VAL A 66 5.14 -27.31 -2.87
N ALA A 67 4.26 -26.71 -3.67
CA ALA A 67 4.61 -26.09 -4.93
C ALA A 67 5.69 -25.01 -4.77
N GLY A 68 5.57 -24.17 -3.76
CA GLY A 68 6.57 -23.16 -3.40
C GLY A 68 7.92 -23.81 -3.02
N ARG A 69 7.91 -24.84 -2.19
CA ARG A 69 9.12 -25.58 -1.83
C ARG A 69 9.82 -26.23 -3.04
N ILE A 70 9.05 -26.75 -3.99
CA ILE A 70 9.57 -27.29 -5.26
C ILE A 70 10.23 -26.16 -6.07
N GLU A 71 9.57 -25.03 -6.22
CA GLU A 71 10.10 -23.86 -6.93
C GLU A 71 11.38 -23.35 -6.27
N MET A 72 11.41 -23.23 -4.95
CA MET A 72 12.57 -22.81 -4.18
C MET A 72 13.78 -23.72 -4.34
N MET A 73 13.57 -25.03 -4.43
CA MET A 73 14.65 -25.97 -4.76
C MET A 73 15.25 -25.69 -6.15
N GLY A 74 14.44 -25.23 -7.10
CA GLY A 74 14.89 -24.78 -8.41
C GLY A 74 15.78 -23.54 -8.31
N ILE A 75 15.36 -22.52 -7.55
CA ILE A 75 16.10 -21.29 -7.30
C ILE A 75 17.45 -21.61 -6.62
N ARG A 76 17.45 -22.42 -5.57
CA ARG A 76 18.68 -22.79 -4.85
C ARG A 76 19.72 -23.49 -5.69
N LYS A 77 19.29 -24.25 -6.70
CA LYS A 77 20.20 -24.91 -7.66
C LYS A 77 20.82 -23.94 -8.68
N GLN A 78 20.26 -22.77 -8.85
CA GLN A 78 20.71 -21.75 -9.81
C GLN A 78 21.53 -20.65 -9.15
N THR A 79 21.37 -20.46 -7.83
CA THR A 79 21.98 -19.39 -7.04
C THR A 79 23.14 -19.91 -6.19
N SER A 80 24.09 -19.02 -5.89
CA SER A 80 25.21 -19.35 -4.99
C SER A 80 24.70 -19.84 -3.61
N PRO A 81 25.35 -20.85 -3.00
CA PRO A 81 25.05 -21.20 -1.61
C PRO A 81 25.54 -20.16 -0.59
N SER A 82 26.43 -19.23 -0.98
CA SER A 82 26.94 -18.15 -0.16
C SER A 82 26.24 -16.84 -0.49
N PHE A 83 25.75 -16.15 0.54
CA PHE A 83 25.20 -14.79 0.46
C PHE A 83 26.27 -13.81 -0.05
N THR A 84 27.45 -13.86 0.57
CA THR A 84 28.56 -12.98 0.19
C THR A 84 28.90 -13.11 -1.28
N GLN A 85 29.06 -14.33 -1.83
CA GLN A 85 29.34 -14.53 -3.24
C GLN A 85 28.20 -14.04 -4.14
N ALA A 86 26.94 -14.27 -3.75
CA ALA A 86 25.79 -13.77 -4.50
C ALA A 86 25.79 -12.25 -4.57
N MET A 87 26.00 -11.56 -3.46
CA MET A 87 26.02 -10.08 -3.42
C MET A 87 27.19 -9.48 -4.21
N LEU A 88 28.38 -10.09 -4.12
CA LEU A 88 29.56 -9.61 -4.86
C LEU A 88 29.45 -9.79 -6.37
N SER A 89 28.56 -10.64 -6.86
CA SER A 89 28.30 -10.81 -8.30
C SER A 89 27.29 -9.81 -8.87
N LEU A 90 26.67 -8.98 -8.03
CA LEU A 90 25.69 -7.97 -8.42
C LEU A 90 26.32 -6.58 -8.47
N PRO A 91 25.81 -5.65 -9.30
CA PRO A 91 26.32 -4.28 -9.42
C PRO A 91 25.83 -3.40 -8.25
N LEU A 92 26.16 -3.80 -7.01
CA LEU A 92 25.82 -3.08 -5.79
C LEU A 92 26.82 -1.98 -5.48
N ASP A 93 26.51 -1.15 -4.50
CA ASP A 93 27.38 -0.06 -4.06
C ASP A 93 28.75 -0.59 -3.59
N PRO A 94 29.87 0.04 -3.98
CA PRO A 94 31.21 -0.42 -3.59
C PRO A 94 31.42 -0.47 -2.07
N GLY A 95 30.87 0.49 -1.32
CA GLY A 95 30.92 0.47 0.16
C GLY A 95 30.11 -0.67 0.75
N PHE A 96 28.98 -1.02 0.12
CA PHE A 96 28.22 -2.21 0.49
C PHE A 96 28.99 -3.49 0.23
N HIS A 97 29.68 -3.62 -0.90
CA HIS A 97 30.57 -4.78 -1.18
C HIS A 97 31.67 -4.93 -0.15
N GLU A 98 32.32 -3.84 0.24
CA GLU A 98 33.38 -3.89 1.28
C GLU A 98 32.82 -4.33 2.63
N LYS A 99 31.64 -3.80 3.01
CA LYS A 99 30.94 -4.22 4.22
C LYS A 99 30.65 -5.74 4.23
N ILE A 100 30.11 -6.27 3.13
CA ILE A 100 29.75 -7.69 3.02
C ILE A 100 30.99 -8.59 3.09
N ARG A 101 32.11 -8.18 2.52
CA ARG A 101 33.39 -8.94 2.64
C ARG A 101 33.86 -9.03 4.09
N THR A 102 33.69 -7.95 4.85
CA THR A 102 34.25 -7.81 6.21
C THR A 102 33.39 -8.49 7.28
N LEU A 103 32.05 -8.43 7.17
CA LEU A 103 31.14 -8.78 8.26
C LEU A 103 30.74 -10.25 8.34
N GLN A 104 31.11 -11.11 7.38
CA GLN A 104 30.86 -12.57 7.38
C GLN A 104 29.40 -12.96 7.70
N LEU A 105 28.43 -12.38 7.00
CA LEU A 105 27.00 -12.53 7.29
C LEU A 105 26.41 -13.88 6.86
N ASP A 106 27.14 -14.73 6.16
CA ASP A 106 26.66 -16.02 5.64
C ASP A 106 26.16 -16.95 6.74
N ASP A 107 26.82 -16.98 7.90
CA ASP A 107 26.49 -17.87 9.03
C ASP A 107 25.17 -17.48 9.73
N HIS A 108 24.70 -16.25 9.51
CA HIS A 108 23.46 -15.75 10.09
C HIS A 108 22.23 -15.97 9.21
N ILE A 109 22.40 -16.52 8.00
CA ILE A 109 21.28 -16.77 7.07
C ILE A 109 20.45 -17.98 7.54
N ILE A 110 19.17 -17.76 7.82
CA ILE A 110 18.21 -18.80 8.19
C ILE A 110 17.66 -19.47 6.92
N GLN A 111 18.49 -20.31 6.31
CA GLN A 111 18.22 -20.88 4.99
C GLN A 111 16.90 -21.63 4.88
N ASN A 112 16.39 -22.23 5.95
CA ASN A 112 15.12 -22.96 5.93
C ASN A 112 13.91 -22.05 5.75
N ASN A 113 14.02 -20.77 6.09
CA ASN A 113 12.94 -19.81 5.93
C ASN A 113 12.66 -19.49 4.44
N ASP A 114 13.57 -19.80 3.52
CA ASP A 114 13.31 -19.78 2.08
C ASP A 114 12.13 -20.70 1.67
N PHE A 115 11.87 -21.76 2.43
CA PHE A 115 10.83 -22.75 2.15
C PHE A 115 9.46 -22.42 2.79
N THR A 116 9.33 -21.26 3.39
CA THR A 116 8.08 -20.80 4.03
C THR A 116 7.15 -20.01 3.09
N TYR A 117 7.56 -19.80 1.85
CA TYR A 117 6.80 -19.11 0.82
C TYR A 117 6.01 -20.09 -0.04
N ASP A 118 4.77 -19.80 -0.35
CA ASP A 118 4.00 -20.54 -1.35
C ASP A 118 4.48 -20.22 -2.78
N LEU A 119 3.93 -20.92 -3.78
CA LEU A 119 4.33 -20.73 -5.17
C LEU A 119 4.03 -19.31 -5.68
N PHE A 120 2.89 -18.75 -5.26
CA PHE A 120 2.48 -17.42 -5.68
C PHE A 120 3.40 -16.33 -5.14
N ALA A 121 3.73 -16.41 -3.84
CA ALA A 121 4.69 -15.50 -3.21
C ALA A 121 6.07 -15.59 -3.89
N LEU A 122 6.59 -16.82 -4.13
CA LEU A 122 7.89 -17.01 -4.77
C LEU A 122 7.93 -16.45 -6.19
N ARG A 123 6.88 -16.67 -6.99
CA ARG A 123 6.84 -16.13 -8.35
C ARG A 123 6.71 -14.62 -8.38
N THR A 124 5.99 -14.04 -7.40
CA THR A 124 5.97 -12.59 -7.20
C THR A 124 7.36 -12.06 -6.88
N LEU A 125 8.08 -12.73 -5.97
CA LEU A 125 9.47 -12.40 -5.63
C LEU A 125 10.41 -12.53 -6.85
N GLN A 126 10.35 -13.64 -7.58
CA GLN A 126 11.17 -13.89 -8.78
C GLN A 126 10.92 -12.84 -9.87
N ARG A 127 9.67 -12.46 -10.08
CA ARG A 127 9.30 -11.53 -11.15
C ARG A 127 9.80 -10.11 -10.89
N SER A 128 9.68 -9.63 -9.66
CA SER A 128 9.79 -8.21 -9.38
C SER A 128 10.80 -7.84 -8.30
N TYR A 129 11.17 -8.74 -7.39
CA TYR A 129 11.92 -8.39 -6.18
C TYR A 129 13.35 -8.91 -6.15
N LEU A 130 13.55 -10.18 -6.52
CA LEU A 130 14.87 -10.80 -6.47
C LEU A 130 15.79 -10.23 -7.54
N MET A 131 17.01 -9.91 -7.15
CA MET A 131 18.00 -9.35 -8.06
C MET A 131 18.48 -10.36 -9.11
N ARG A 132 18.78 -9.81 -10.27
CA ARG A 132 19.25 -10.54 -11.46
C ARG A 132 20.57 -10.01 -11.93
N ASP A 133 21.35 -10.85 -12.60
CA ASP A 133 22.57 -10.46 -13.28
C ASP A 133 22.27 -9.81 -14.66
N GLU A 134 23.33 -9.43 -15.38
CA GLU A 134 23.25 -8.83 -16.72
C GLU A 134 22.61 -9.72 -17.80
N HIS A 135 22.51 -11.04 -17.52
CA HIS A 135 21.88 -12.04 -18.38
C HIS A 135 20.44 -12.39 -17.95
N ASP A 136 19.83 -11.54 -17.10
CA ASP A 136 18.46 -11.73 -16.54
C ASP A 136 18.30 -13.01 -15.70
N ARG A 137 19.39 -13.60 -15.18
CA ARG A 137 19.35 -14.77 -14.30
C ARG A 137 19.20 -14.34 -12.85
N ILE A 138 18.31 -15.01 -12.12
CA ILE A 138 18.13 -14.75 -10.69
C ILE A 138 19.41 -15.16 -9.95
N VAL A 139 19.98 -14.22 -9.20
CA VAL A 139 21.16 -14.41 -8.35
C VAL A 139 20.79 -14.47 -6.87
N GLU A 140 19.72 -13.81 -6.50
CA GLU A 140 19.29 -13.60 -5.13
C GLU A 140 18.22 -14.62 -4.70
N ARG A 141 18.25 -15.04 -3.42
CA ARG A 141 17.22 -15.84 -2.76
C ARG A 141 16.38 -14.92 -1.85
N PRO A 142 15.16 -15.30 -1.42
CA PRO A 142 14.37 -14.50 -0.50
C PRO A 142 15.13 -14.09 0.77
N GLN A 143 15.83 -15.05 1.43
CA GLN A 143 16.59 -14.75 2.63
C GLN A 143 17.79 -13.84 2.36
N TYR A 144 18.39 -13.91 1.16
CA TYR A 144 19.47 -13.00 0.76
C TYR A 144 18.95 -11.58 0.55
N MET A 145 17.77 -11.42 -0.06
CA MET A 145 17.11 -10.11 -0.21
C MET A 145 16.90 -9.46 1.17
N LEU A 146 16.39 -10.22 2.15
CA LEU A 146 16.13 -9.70 3.49
C LEU A 146 17.43 -9.31 4.21
N MET A 147 18.48 -10.14 4.09
CA MET A 147 19.81 -9.82 4.65
C MET A 147 20.43 -8.60 3.98
N ARG A 148 20.30 -8.46 2.64
CA ARG A 148 20.78 -7.29 1.90
C ARG A 148 20.08 -6.01 2.38
N VAL A 149 18.77 -6.06 2.61
CA VAL A 149 18.02 -4.92 3.18
C VAL A 149 18.56 -4.56 4.56
N ALA A 150 18.68 -5.52 5.46
CA ALA A 150 19.21 -5.28 6.82
C ALA A 150 20.64 -4.71 6.79
N ALA A 151 21.52 -5.30 5.99
CA ALA A 151 22.91 -4.86 5.83
C ALA A 151 23.04 -3.47 5.17
N SER A 152 22.03 -3.03 4.41
CA SER A 152 22.00 -1.68 3.84
C SER A 152 21.67 -0.61 4.89
N LEU A 153 20.95 -0.97 5.94
CA LEU A 153 20.48 -0.02 6.96
C LEU A 153 21.45 0.12 8.14
N TYR A 154 22.20 -0.92 8.48
CA TYR A 154 23.02 -0.99 9.69
C TYR A 154 24.48 -1.28 9.41
N GLU A 155 25.35 -0.96 10.37
CA GLU A 155 26.80 -1.10 10.21
C GLU A 155 27.38 -2.25 11.04
N THR A 156 26.75 -2.63 12.15
CA THR A 156 27.22 -3.71 13.03
C THR A 156 26.49 -5.02 12.78
N VAL A 157 27.18 -6.15 13.00
CA VAL A 157 26.59 -7.49 12.79
C VAL A 157 25.33 -7.67 13.64
N ASP A 158 25.36 -7.27 14.89
CA ASP A 158 24.22 -7.45 15.82
C ASP A 158 22.98 -6.71 15.35
N GLU A 159 23.12 -5.43 14.92
CA GLU A 159 21.99 -4.64 14.39
C GLU A 159 21.46 -5.24 13.09
N ILE A 160 22.36 -5.67 12.20
CA ILE A 160 21.99 -6.31 10.92
C ILE A 160 21.20 -7.60 11.18
N VAL A 161 21.73 -8.46 12.06
CA VAL A 161 21.11 -9.75 12.38
C VAL A 161 19.75 -9.56 13.05
N ASN A 162 19.62 -8.63 13.98
CA ASN A 162 18.35 -8.32 14.64
C ASN A 162 17.28 -7.87 13.61
N CYS A 163 17.64 -6.93 12.72
CA CYS A 163 16.75 -6.47 11.65
C CYS A 163 16.38 -7.62 10.70
N TYR A 164 17.36 -8.41 10.27
CA TYR A 164 17.17 -9.57 9.40
C TYR A 164 16.25 -10.63 10.01
N GLN A 165 16.45 -10.97 11.28
CA GLN A 165 15.64 -11.99 11.98
C GLN A 165 14.16 -11.60 12.02
N ALA A 166 13.84 -10.34 12.27
CA ALA A 166 12.46 -9.84 12.27
C ALA A 166 11.80 -9.93 10.88
N LEU A 167 12.55 -9.58 9.83
CA LEU A 167 12.10 -9.72 8.44
C LEU A 167 11.93 -11.20 8.06
N SER A 168 12.89 -12.04 8.40
CA SER A 168 12.91 -13.48 8.14
C SER A 168 11.79 -14.22 8.87
N ALA A 169 11.42 -13.78 10.08
CA ALA A 169 10.28 -14.27 10.85
C ALA A 169 8.93 -13.77 10.33
N LYS A 170 8.92 -12.94 9.27
CA LYS A 170 7.72 -12.32 8.69
C LYS A 170 6.91 -11.50 9.71
N GLU A 171 7.55 -10.85 10.67
CA GLU A 171 6.89 -10.01 11.66
C GLU A 171 6.53 -8.62 11.10
N TYR A 172 7.30 -8.16 10.12
CA TYR A 172 7.02 -6.96 9.33
C TYR A 172 7.72 -7.06 7.96
N THR A 173 7.43 -6.11 7.09
CA THR A 173 8.17 -5.92 5.84
C THR A 173 8.30 -4.44 5.51
N HIS A 174 9.41 -4.08 4.85
CA HIS A 174 9.58 -2.77 4.25
C HIS A 174 8.74 -2.62 2.99
N ALA A 175 8.57 -1.36 2.57
CA ALA A 175 7.97 -1.03 1.29
C ALA A 175 8.76 -1.61 0.11
N THR A 176 8.06 -1.85 -0.99
CA THR A 176 8.61 -2.39 -2.23
C THR A 176 9.90 -1.69 -2.71
N PRO A 177 10.02 -0.34 -2.74
CA PRO A 177 11.26 0.29 -3.17
C PRO A 177 12.46 -0.02 -2.27
N THR A 178 12.27 -0.14 -0.96
CA THR A 178 13.34 -0.56 -0.04
C THR A 178 13.81 -1.98 -0.38
N LEU A 179 12.87 -2.92 -0.60
CA LEU A 179 13.20 -4.30 -0.96
C LEU A 179 13.94 -4.40 -2.31
N PHE A 180 13.58 -3.54 -3.28
CA PHE A 180 14.21 -3.51 -4.60
C PHE A 180 15.61 -2.92 -4.60
N ASN A 181 15.77 -1.77 -3.92
CA ASN A 181 16.86 -0.84 -4.16
C ASN A 181 17.91 -0.85 -3.04
N ALA A 182 17.66 -1.54 -1.91
CA ALA A 182 18.62 -1.63 -0.83
C ALA A 182 19.98 -2.19 -1.32
N GLY A 183 21.07 -1.50 -1.00
CA GLY A 183 22.43 -1.84 -1.44
C GLY A 183 22.79 -1.41 -2.87
N MET A 184 21.86 -0.82 -3.63
CA MET A 184 22.16 -0.29 -4.97
C MET A 184 22.88 1.06 -4.89
N PRO A 185 23.79 1.39 -5.85
CA PRO A 185 24.28 2.75 -6.00
C PRO A 185 23.10 3.70 -6.22
N LYS A 186 22.98 4.74 -5.40
CA LYS A 186 21.84 5.68 -5.43
C LYS A 186 20.49 4.96 -5.28
N GLY A 187 20.39 3.99 -4.36
CA GLY A 187 19.17 3.27 -4.08
C GLY A 187 18.11 4.19 -3.45
N GLN A 188 16.99 4.41 -4.13
CA GLN A 188 15.83 5.14 -3.61
C GLN A 188 14.92 4.16 -2.88
N TYR A 189 14.62 4.39 -1.59
CA TYR A 189 13.89 3.47 -0.72
C TYR A 189 12.46 3.91 -0.39
N ALA A 190 12.12 5.18 -0.66
CA ALA A 190 10.81 5.73 -0.34
C ALA A 190 9.74 5.31 -1.36
N SER A 191 8.52 5.04 -0.89
CA SER A 191 7.40 4.62 -1.74
C SER A 191 6.60 5.76 -2.30
N CYS A 192 6.41 6.82 -1.51
CA CYS A 192 5.43 7.84 -1.75
C CYS A 192 6.06 9.22 -1.77
N PHE A 193 5.65 10.00 -2.76
CA PHE A 193 6.02 11.40 -2.92
C PHE A 193 4.74 12.22 -3.10
N LEU A 194 4.66 13.34 -2.39
CA LEU A 194 3.55 14.27 -2.45
C LEU A 194 4.08 15.63 -2.87
N GLY A 195 3.44 16.22 -3.87
CA GLY A 195 3.80 17.55 -4.33
C GLY A 195 2.57 18.41 -4.60
N CYS A 196 2.81 19.67 -4.88
CA CYS A 196 1.84 20.56 -5.45
C CYS A 196 2.41 21.14 -6.76
N MET A 197 1.54 21.58 -7.65
CA MET A 197 1.97 22.30 -8.84
C MET A 197 2.76 23.54 -8.41
N GLN A 198 3.95 23.77 -8.98
CA GLN A 198 4.83 24.86 -8.56
C GLN A 198 4.14 26.21 -8.70
N ASP A 199 3.65 26.51 -9.88
CA ASP A 199 2.82 27.68 -10.15
C ASP A 199 1.94 27.49 -11.40
N ASP A 200 1.06 28.45 -11.66
CA ASP A 200 0.15 28.51 -12.83
C ASP A 200 0.86 29.14 -14.04
N SER A 201 2.02 28.61 -14.41
CA SER A 201 2.79 29.02 -15.61
C SER A 201 3.28 27.79 -16.39
N ILE A 202 3.63 27.99 -17.66
CA ILE A 202 4.23 26.90 -18.47
C ILE A 202 5.52 26.41 -17.82
N LEU A 203 6.34 27.29 -17.29
CA LEU A 203 7.59 26.90 -16.62
C LEU A 203 7.32 26.05 -15.38
N GLY A 204 6.41 26.49 -14.48
CA GLY A 204 6.06 25.76 -13.27
C GLY A 204 5.40 24.41 -13.56
N ILE A 205 4.49 24.35 -14.56
CA ILE A 205 3.85 23.10 -14.99
C ILE A 205 4.90 22.09 -15.50
N PHE A 206 5.80 22.51 -16.44
CA PHE A 206 6.79 21.60 -17.00
C PHE A 206 7.92 21.25 -16.01
N ASN A 207 8.26 22.13 -15.09
CA ASN A 207 9.13 21.77 -13.97
C ASN A 207 8.50 20.68 -13.09
N THR A 208 7.21 20.78 -12.80
CA THR A 208 6.48 19.73 -12.05
C THR A 208 6.43 18.42 -12.84
N VAL A 209 6.20 18.44 -14.16
CA VAL A 209 6.30 17.25 -15.03
C VAL A 209 7.69 16.61 -14.93
N LYS A 210 8.75 17.42 -15.00
CA LYS A 210 10.15 16.94 -14.84
C LYS A 210 10.37 16.29 -13.47
N GLN A 211 9.90 16.92 -12.39
CA GLN A 211 9.98 16.35 -11.04
C GLN A 211 9.28 15.00 -10.96
N CYS A 212 8.04 14.89 -11.48
CA CYS A 212 7.29 13.64 -11.56
C CYS A 212 8.05 12.56 -12.35
N ALA A 213 8.66 12.90 -13.49
CA ALA A 213 9.45 11.97 -14.30
C ALA A 213 10.66 11.43 -13.54
N LEU A 214 11.40 12.30 -12.82
CA LEU A 214 12.57 11.90 -12.04
C LEU A 214 12.22 11.00 -10.86
N ILE A 215 11.11 11.28 -10.16
CA ILE A 215 10.58 10.42 -9.09
C ILE A 215 10.15 9.06 -9.66
N SER A 216 9.37 9.06 -10.74
CA SER A 216 8.87 7.85 -11.39
C SER A 216 9.99 6.92 -11.85
N LYS A 217 11.08 7.48 -12.40
CA LYS A 217 12.28 6.73 -12.78
C LYS A 217 12.87 5.90 -11.63
N THR A 218 12.68 6.33 -10.39
CA THR A 218 13.19 5.67 -9.17
C THR A 218 12.14 4.84 -8.44
N ALA A 219 11.01 4.52 -9.10
CA ALA A 219 9.88 3.75 -8.57
C ALA A 219 9.05 4.45 -7.48
N GLY A 220 9.12 5.78 -7.37
CA GLY A 220 8.25 6.56 -6.49
C GLY A 220 6.83 6.69 -7.06
N GLY A 221 5.80 6.42 -6.24
CA GLY A 221 4.42 6.80 -6.53
C GLY A 221 4.17 8.27 -6.17
N ILE A 222 3.33 8.98 -6.93
CA ILE A 222 3.18 10.44 -6.79
C ILE A 222 1.72 10.81 -6.56
N GLY A 223 1.49 11.66 -5.54
CA GLY A 223 0.27 12.43 -5.39
C GLY A 223 0.55 13.91 -5.67
N LEU A 224 -0.24 14.53 -6.53
CA LEU A 224 -0.03 15.91 -6.96
C LEU A 224 -1.30 16.74 -6.81
N SER A 225 -1.24 17.82 -6.01
CA SER A 225 -2.31 18.84 -5.97
C SER A 225 -2.21 19.78 -7.16
N ILE A 226 -3.33 19.95 -7.87
CA ILE A 226 -3.42 20.74 -9.10
C ILE A 226 -4.47 21.88 -9.01
N SER A 227 -5.01 22.14 -7.83
CA SER A 227 -6.12 23.08 -7.63
C SER A 227 -5.75 24.54 -7.87
N ASN A 228 -4.47 24.87 -8.00
CA ASN A 228 -3.96 26.22 -8.27
C ASN A 228 -3.87 26.56 -9.77
N ILE A 229 -4.13 25.62 -10.67
CA ILE A 229 -4.03 25.85 -12.12
C ILE A 229 -5.33 26.48 -12.65
N ARG A 230 -5.20 27.56 -13.42
CA ARG A 230 -6.34 28.28 -14.02
C ARG A 230 -7.24 27.38 -14.86
N SER A 231 -8.53 27.67 -14.83
CA SER A 231 -9.53 26.89 -15.54
C SER A 231 -9.57 27.18 -17.04
N THR A 232 -10.27 26.33 -17.77
CA THR A 232 -10.65 26.52 -19.17
C THR A 232 -11.35 27.88 -19.36
N GLY A 233 -10.98 28.59 -20.43
CA GLY A 233 -11.54 29.89 -20.77
C GLY A 233 -10.98 31.10 -20.00
N SER A 234 -10.10 30.87 -19.01
CA SER A 234 -9.44 31.95 -18.28
C SER A 234 -8.46 32.71 -19.18
N HIS A 235 -8.47 34.03 -19.09
CA HIS A 235 -7.62 34.92 -19.91
C HIS A 235 -6.15 34.74 -19.60
N ILE A 236 -5.32 34.63 -20.66
CA ILE A 236 -3.84 34.54 -20.55
C ILE A 236 -3.28 35.97 -20.68
N GLN A 237 -2.65 36.45 -19.62
CA GLN A 237 -2.02 37.77 -19.61
C GLN A 237 -0.81 37.78 -20.55
N GLY A 238 -0.75 38.81 -21.40
CA GLY A 238 0.32 38.96 -22.41
C GLY A 238 0.12 38.18 -23.70
N ALA A 239 -0.93 37.37 -23.83
CA ALA A 239 -1.35 36.73 -25.07
C ALA A 239 -2.84 37.03 -25.30
N MET A 240 -3.25 37.32 -26.50
CA MET A 240 -4.68 37.54 -26.84
C MET A 240 -5.45 36.21 -26.89
N GLY A 241 -5.33 35.36 -25.84
CA GLY A 241 -5.86 34.00 -25.82
C GLY A 241 -6.49 33.62 -24.50
N LYS A 242 -7.12 32.43 -24.50
CA LYS A 242 -7.75 31.82 -23.34
C LYS A 242 -7.07 30.50 -23.01
N SER A 243 -7.03 30.14 -21.74
CA SER A 243 -6.52 28.87 -21.25
C SER A 243 -7.40 27.69 -21.74
N ASN A 244 -6.77 26.58 -22.08
CA ASN A 244 -7.45 25.32 -22.36
C ASN A 244 -7.75 24.52 -21.08
N GLY A 245 -7.40 25.04 -19.90
CA GLY A 245 -7.65 24.42 -18.59
C GLY A 245 -6.77 23.24 -18.27
N ILE A 246 -7.24 22.44 -17.28
CA ILE A 246 -6.41 21.35 -16.70
C ILE A 246 -6.37 20.09 -17.57
N VAL A 247 -7.35 19.80 -18.41
CA VAL A 247 -7.43 18.51 -19.14
C VAL A 247 -6.28 18.30 -20.10
N PRO A 248 -5.92 19.24 -21.00
CA PRO A 248 -4.76 19.09 -21.89
C PRO A 248 -3.44 18.99 -21.11
N MET A 249 -3.30 19.71 -20.01
CA MET A 249 -2.17 19.60 -19.10
C MET A 249 -2.07 18.19 -18.52
N LEU A 250 -3.16 17.63 -18.01
CA LEU A 250 -3.20 16.29 -17.43
C LEU A 250 -2.84 15.19 -18.44
N ARG A 251 -3.12 15.39 -19.73
CA ARG A 251 -2.65 14.47 -20.77
C ARG A 251 -1.14 14.42 -20.87
N VAL A 252 -0.43 15.52 -20.65
CA VAL A 252 1.05 15.52 -20.61
C VAL A 252 1.53 14.65 -19.45
N PHE A 253 0.92 14.77 -18.26
CA PHE A 253 1.24 13.91 -17.11
C PHE A 253 0.90 12.44 -17.39
N ASN A 254 -0.23 12.16 -18.06
CA ASN A 254 -0.62 10.80 -18.45
C ASN A 254 0.46 10.14 -19.33
N GLU A 255 0.89 10.81 -20.39
CA GLU A 255 1.94 10.28 -21.27
C GLU A 255 3.30 10.18 -20.56
N THR A 256 3.59 11.10 -19.63
CA THR A 256 4.79 11.00 -18.78
C THR A 256 4.75 9.75 -17.89
N ALA A 257 3.61 9.46 -17.25
CA ALA A 257 3.44 8.24 -16.43
C ALA A 257 3.59 6.96 -17.26
N ARG A 258 3.11 6.97 -18.50
CA ARG A 258 3.25 5.83 -19.44
C ARG A 258 4.68 5.62 -19.89
N TYR A 259 5.39 6.71 -20.16
CA TYR A 259 6.75 6.68 -20.74
C TYR A 259 7.81 6.35 -19.69
N VAL A 260 7.72 6.93 -18.47
CA VAL A 260 8.77 6.83 -17.46
C VAL A 260 8.43 5.79 -16.42
N ASP A 261 9.09 4.65 -16.49
CA ASP A 261 9.01 3.58 -15.49
C ASP A 261 10.41 3.16 -15.01
N GLN A 262 10.48 2.33 -14.00
CA GLN A 262 11.72 1.71 -13.53
C GLN A 262 11.95 0.39 -14.26
N GLY A 263 12.40 0.46 -15.53
CA GLY A 263 12.86 -0.71 -16.29
C GLY A 263 11.85 -1.88 -16.33
N ARG A 264 10.57 -1.59 -16.47
CA ARG A 264 9.44 -2.53 -16.46
C ARG A 264 9.16 -3.24 -15.11
N ARG A 265 9.90 -2.89 -14.03
CA ARG A 265 9.62 -3.44 -12.69
C ARG A 265 8.36 -2.81 -12.09
N ARG A 266 8.13 -1.51 -12.39
CA ARG A 266 7.02 -0.73 -11.83
C ARG A 266 6.62 0.37 -12.81
N LYS A 267 5.34 0.44 -13.19
CA LYS A 267 4.81 1.50 -14.05
C LYS A 267 4.77 2.83 -13.29
N GLY A 268 4.93 3.94 -13.99
CA GLY A 268 4.69 5.28 -13.44
C GLY A 268 3.23 5.43 -13.04
N SER A 269 2.97 5.98 -11.85
CA SER A 269 1.62 6.09 -11.31
C SER A 269 1.46 7.42 -10.58
N PHE A 270 0.51 8.25 -11.06
CA PHE A 270 0.25 9.58 -10.54
C PHE A 270 -1.22 9.72 -10.13
N ALA A 271 -1.47 10.21 -8.91
CA ALA A 271 -2.79 10.61 -8.45
C ALA A 271 -2.90 12.15 -8.46
N MET A 272 -3.92 12.65 -9.12
CA MET A 272 -4.19 14.09 -9.26
C MET A 272 -5.28 14.49 -8.28
N TYR A 273 -4.97 15.44 -7.40
CA TYR A 273 -5.87 15.94 -6.37
C TYR A 273 -6.46 17.27 -6.79
N LEU A 274 -7.79 17.35 -6.92
CA LEU A 274 -8.54 18.56 -7.26
C LEU A 274 -9.56 18.87 -6.17
N GLU A 275 -9.74 20.15 -5.87
CA GLU A 275 -10.81 20.61 -4.99
C GLU A 275 -12.11 20.87 -5.76
N PRO A 276 -13.31 20.60 -5.19
CA PRO A 276 -14.59 20.67 -5.90
C PRO A 276 -15.05 22.10 -6.28
N TRP A 277 -14.37 23.13 -5.83
CA TRP A 277 -14.64 24.52 -6.22
C TRP A 277 -13.98 24.93 -7.55
N HIS A 278 -13.14 24.08 -8.14
CA HIS A 278 -12.46 24.36 -9.41
C HIS A 278 -13.45 24.27 -10.59
N PRO A 279 -13.46 25.24 -11.55
CA PRO A 279 -14.43 25.24 -12.66
C PRO A 279 -14.36 24.02 -13.59
N ASP A 280 -13.18 23.42 -13.77
CA ASP A 280 -12.99 22.25 -14.63
C ASP A 280 -13.32 20.91 -13.93
N ILE A 281 -13.95 20.95 -12.75
CA ILE A 281 -14.26 19.75 -11.94
C ILE A 281 -15.04 18.70 -12.74
N GLU A 282 -16.02 19.11 -13.56
CA GLU A 282 -16.85 18.17 -14.33
C GLU A 282 -16.01 17.45 -15.41
N ALA A 283 -15.12 18.18 -16.10
CA ALA A 283 -14.20 17.61 -17.08
C ALA A 283 -13.16 16.68 -16.40
N PHE A 284 -12.72 17.01 -15.18
CA PHE A 284 -11.85 16.16 -14.38
C PHE A 284 -12.53 14.82 -14.02
N LEU A 285 -13.82 14.81 -13.68
CA LEU A 285 -14.59 13.59 -13.40
C LEU A 285 -14.75 12.68 -14.63
N ASP A 286 -14.61 13.23 -15.83
CA ASP A 286 -14.75 12.48 -17.09
C ASP A 286 -13.44 11.88 -17.61
N LEU A 287 -12.28 12.21 -17.00
CA LEU A 287 -10.96 11.81 -17.48
C LEU A 287 -10.79 10.28 -17.65
N ARG A 288 -11.37 9.47 -16.76
CA ARG A 288 -11.23 8.02 -16.74
C ARG A 288 -12.40 7.25 -17.34
N LYS A 289 -13.48 7.93 -17.74
CA LYS A 289 -14.64 7.26 -18.34
C LYS A 289 -14.29 6.57 -19.67
N ASN A 290 -14.92 5.42 -19.93
CA ASN A 290 -14.65 4.59 -21.10
C ASN A 290 -15.33 5.11 -22.39
N HIS A 291 -16.12 6.16 -22.30
CA HIS A 291 -16.84 6.77 -23.42
C HIS A 291 -16.53 8.27 -23.54
N GLY A 292 -16.85 8.87 -24.68
CA GLY A 292 -16.62 10.28 -24.98
C GLY A 292 -15.37 10.52 -25.83
N ASP A 293 -14.99 11.80 -26.00
CA ASP A 293 -13.85 12.19 -26.84
C ASP A 293 -12.51 11.77 -26.19
N GLU A 294 -11.74 10.95 -26.88
CA GLU A 294 -10.42 10.47 -26.45
C GLU A 294 -9.43 11.61 -26.18
N ASN A 295 -9.59 12.76 -26.83
CA ASN A 295 -8.76 13.94 -26.57
C ASN A 295 -9.01 14.57 -25.19
N SER A 296 -10.11 14.21 -24.53
CA SER A 296 -10.45 14.62 -23.17
C SER A 296 -10.12 13.58 -22.09
N LYS A 297 -9.41 12.49 -22.45
CA LYS A 297 -9.12 11.38 -21.53
C LYS A 297 -7.66 11.36 -21.06
N ALA A 298 -7.48 10.90 -19.82
CA ALA A 298 -6.19 10.63 -19.18
C ALA A 298 -6.36 9.41 -18.23
N ARG A 299 -6.59 8.23 -18.80
CA ARG A 299 -7.06 7.05 -18.05
C ARG A 299 -6.00 6.41 -17.16
N ASP A 300 -4.71 6.64 -17.45
CA ASP A 300 -3.61 6.11 -16.62
C ASP A 300 -3.33 6.97 -15.38
N LEU A 301 -3.93 8.17 -15.31
CA LEU A 301 -3.90 8.98 -14.09
C LEU A 301 -5.01 8.55 -13.13
N PHE A 302 -4.70 8.55 -11.84
CA PHE A 302 -5.69 8.37 -10.79
C PHE A 302 -6.27 9.74 -10.39
N THR A 303 -7.57 9.80 -10.20
CA THR A 303 -8.26 11.04 -9.81
C THR A 303 -8.68 10.99 -8.35
N ALA A 304 -8.49 12.10 -7.65
CA ALA A 304 -8.84 12.26 -6.24
C ALA A 304 -9.46 13.64 -5.99
N LEU A 305 -10.40 13.71 -5.07
CA LEU A 305 -10.99 14.96 -4.62
C LEU A 305 -10.55 15.29 -3.19
N TRP A 306 -10.14 16.54 -3.01
CA TRP A 306 -9.77 17.13 -1.74
C TRP A 306 -10.92 18.02 -1.27
N VAL A 307 -11.82 17.43 -0.45
CA VAL A 307 -13.17 17.94 -0.21
C VAL A 307 -13.21 18.77 1.07
N PRO A 308 -13.53 20.11 1.00
CA PRO A 308 -13.75 20.90 2.20
C PRO A 308 -15.10 20.59 2.84
N ASP A 309 -15.18 20.75 4.17
CA ASP A 309 -16.39 20.48 4.96
C ASP A 309 -17.58 21.32 4.49
N LEU A 310 -17.34 22.58 4.12
CA LEU A 310 -18.38 23.47 3.59
C LEU A 310 -19.09 22.90 2.35
N PHE A 311 -18.37 22.18 1.48
CA PHE A 311 -19.01 21.52 0.34
C PHE A 311 -19.95 20.41 0.80
N MET A 312 -19.53 19.56 1.76
CA MET A 312 -20.37 18.50 2.30
C MET A 312 -21.62 19.04 3.01
N GLU A 313 -21.46 20.13 3.76
CA GLU A 313 -22.58 20.83 4.40
C GLU A 313 -23.60 21.36 3.38
N ARG A 314 -23.14 21.96 2.30
CA ARG A 314 -24.00 22.48 1.24
C ARG A 314 -24.69 21.37 0.44
N VAL A 315 -24.01 20.23 0.25
CA VAL A 315 -24.66 19.02 -0.31
C VAL A 315 -25.77 18.54 0.60
N GLU A 316 -25.54 18.47 1.92
CA GLU A 316 -26.54 18.01 2.91
C GLU A 316 -27.75 18.96 2.94
N LYS A 317 -27.52 20.27 2.96
CA LYS A 317 -28.56 21.33 3.01
C LYS A 317 -29.20 21.63 1.66
N ASP A 318 -28.69 21.03 0.55
CA ASP A 318 -29.14 21.28 -0.81
C ASP A 318 -28.98 22.73 -1.27
N GLU A 319 -27.83 23.33 -0.93
CA GLU A 319 -27.49 24.70 -1.23
C GLU A 319 -26.70 24.81 -2.55
N SER A 320 -26.50 26.05 -2.99
CA SER A 320 -25.68 26.35 -4.17
C SER A 320 -24.18 26.24 -3.84
N TRP A 321 -23.40 25.93 -4.85
CA TRP A 321 -21.95 25.88 -4.82
C TRP A 321 -21.38 26.66 -5.98
N THR A 322 -20.43 27.58 -5.72
CA THR A 322 -19.85 28.44 -6.73
C THR A 322 -18.44 27.95 -7.09
N LEU A 323 -18.20 27.80 -8.37
CA LEU A 323 -16.93 27.42 -8.94
C LEU A 323 -16.11 28.68 -9.27
N PHE A 324 -14.87 28.74 -8.76
CA PHE A 324 -13.98 29.88 -8.95
C PHE A 324 -12.70 29.48 -9.69
N CYS A 325 -12.28 30.30 -10.66
CA CYS A 325 -10.96 30.12 -11.26
C CYS A 325 -9.86 30.45 -10.23
N PRO A 326 -8.85 29.59 -10.04
CA PRO A 326 -7.76 29.82 -9.09
C PRO A 326 -7.00 31.14 -9.34
N LYS A 327 -7.00 31.63 -10.58
CA LYS A 327 -6.44 32.94 -10.91
C LYS A 327 -7.24 34.12 -10.29
N THR A 328 -8.52 33.92 -10.05
CA THR A 328 -9.38 34.93 -9.43
C THR A 328 -9.25 34.87 -7.90
N ILE A 329 -9.31 33.68 -7.34
CA ILE A 329 -9.06 33.41 -5.93
C ILE A 329 -8.48 32.00 -5.75
N ASN A 330 -7.34 31.90 -5.10
CA ASN A 330 -6.72 30.60 -4.75
C ASN A 330 -7.17 30.21 -3.34
N LEU A 331 -8.04 29.20 -3.25
CA LEU A 331 -8.60 28.69 -2.00
C LEU A 331 -7.86 27.45 -1.46
N GLN A 332 -6.90 26.90 -2.21
CA GLN A 332 -6.22 25.67 -1.80
C GLN A 332 -5.35 25.83 -0.54
N ASP A 333 -4.87 27.06 -0.28
CA ASP A 333 -3.98 27.37 0.84
C ASP A 333 -4.73 27.57 2.17
N TYR A 334 -6.05 27.46 2.18
CA TYR A 334 -6.90 27.68 3.35
C TYR A 334 -7.76 26.45 3.65
N HIS A 335 -8.11 26.24 4.91
CA HIS A 335 -8.99 25.17 5.37
C HIS A 335 -9.88 25.64 6.53
N SER A 336 -10.91 24.86 6.85
CA SER A 336 -11.83 25.10 7.98
C SER A 336 -12.46 26.51 7.93
N GLU A 337 -12.51 27.23 9.04
CA GLU A 337 -13.16 28.53 9.12
C GLU A 337 -12.56 29.59 8.19
N GLU A 338 -11.25 29.56 7.98
CA GLU A 338 -10.62 30.51 7.06
C GLU A 338 -11.02 30.26 5.61
N PHE A 339 -11.07 28.99 5.19
CA PHE A 339 -11.60 28.63 3.89
C PHE A 339 -13.06 29.06 3.74
N ASN A 340 -13.89 28.75 4.74
CA ASN A 340 -15.32 29.07 4.71
C ASN A 340 -15.56 30.58 4.57
N SER A 341 -14.87 31.36 5.37
CA SER A 341 -14.97 32.84 5.35
C SER A 341 -14.58 33.41 3.99
N ARG A 342 -13.42 33.00 3.46
CA ARG A 342 -12.92 33.46 2.16
C ARG A 342 -13.82 33.03 1.01
N TYR A 343 -14.33 31.80 1.05
CA TYR A 343 -15.23 31.28 0.04
C TYR A 343 -16.56 32.04 -0.01
N VAL A 344 -17.19 32.26 1.15
CA VAL A 344 -18.46 33.04 1.24
C VAL A 344 -18.26 34.49 0.81
N GLN A 345 -17.15 35.12 1.20
CA GLN A 345 -16.80 36.46 0.76
C GLN A 345 -16.61 36.54 -0.76
N ALA A 346 -15.95 35.52 -1.33
CA ALA A 346 -15.78 35.43 -2.79
C ALA A 346 -17.12 35.27 -3.51
N GLU A 347 -18.05 34.48 -2.98
CA GLU A 347 -19.41 34.36 -3.55
C GLU A 347 -20.18 35.66 -3.61
N ALA A 348 -19.92 36.56 -2.66
CA ALA A 348 -20.59 37.87 -2.62
C ALA A 348 -19.95 38.92 -3.53
N SER A 349 -18.68 38.78 -3.92
CA SER A 349 -17.89 39.85 -4.53
C SER A 349 -17.20 39.49 -5.84
N LEU A 350 -17.00 38.20 -6.13
CA LEU A 350 -16.22 37.75 -7.28
C LEU A 350 -17.08 37.03 -8.34
N PRO A 351 -16.68 37.06 -9.60
CA PRO A 351 -17.35 36.29 -10.63
C PRO A 351 -17.06 34.80 -10.47
N GLY A 352 -18.11 33.97 -10.49
CA GLY A 352 -18.03 32.52 -10.39
C GLY A 352 -19.22 31.83 -11.06
N ARG A 353 -19.07 30.55 -11.42
CA ARG A 353 -20.16 29.75 -11.98
C ARG A 353 -20.92 29.04 -10.85
N LYS A 354 -22.15 29.48 -10.63
CA LYS A 354 -23.01 28.92 -9.58
C LYS A 354 -23.70 27.65 -10.06
N ILE A 355 -23.64 26.60 -9.28
CA ILE A 355 -24.30 25.30 -9.52
C ILE A 355 -24.95 24.81 -8.21
N ARG A 356 -25.79 23.78 -8.29
CA ARG A 356 -26.34 23.11 -7.10
C ARG A 356 -25.31 22.12 -6.57
N ALA A 357 -24.95 22.19 -5.28
CA ALA A 357 -23.93 21.32 -4.68
C ALA A 357 -24.30 19.82 -4.83
N ARG A 358 -25.58 19.50 -4.67
CA ARG A 358 -26.09 18.12 -4.78
C ARG A 358 -25.95 17.55 -6.20
N ASP A 359 -26.09 18.37 -7.23
CA ASP A 359 -25.93 17.94 -8.63
C ASP A 359 -24.48 17.60 -8.93
N LEU A 360 -23.52 18.39 -8.41
CA LEU A 360 -22.10 18.06 -8.54
C LEU A 360 -21.77 16.79 -7.77
N TRP A 361 -22.28 16.63 -6.54
CA TRP A 361 -22.07 15.46 -5.73
C TRP A 361 -22.59 14.17 -6.39
N GLU A 362 -23.76 14.24 -7.01
CA GLU A 362 -24.29 13.11 -7.78
C GLU A 362 -23.39 12.75 -8.98
N LYS A 363 -22.82 13.75 -9.69
CA LYS A 363 -21.85 13.50 -10.77
C LYS A 363 -20.58 12.83 -10.26
N ILE A 364 -20.09 13.23 -9.08
CA ILE A 364 -18.95 12.58 -8.41
C ILE A 364 -19.26 11.10 -8.15
N ILE A 365 -20.40 10.80 -7.52
CA ILE A 365 -20.81 9.43 -7.23
C ILE A 365 -21.00 8.59 -8.50
N ARG A 366 -21.58 9.16 -9.56
CA ARG A 366 -21.72 8.46 -10.85
C ARG A 366 -20.36 8.12 -11.46
N SER A 367 -19.38 9.03 -11.39
CA SER A 367 -18.01 8.74 -11.81
C SER A 367 -17.40 7.59 -10.99
N GLN A 368 -17.62 7.56 -9.68
CA GLN A 368 -17.14 6.47 -8.82
C GLN A 368 -17.77 5.11 -9.15
N ILE A 369 -19.07 5.09 -9.43
CA ILE A 369 -19.77 3.86 -9.84
C ILE A 369 -19.23 3.32 -11.16
N GLU A 370 -18.89 4.20 -12.09
CA GLU A 370 -18.41 3.84 -13.44
C GLU A 370 -16.92 3.45 -13.43
N THR A 371 -16.07 4.15 -12.69
CA THR A 371 -14.61 4.04 -12.80
C THR A 371 -13.90 3.59 -11.52
N GLY A 372 -14.61 3.47 -10.39
CA GLY A 372 -14.03 3.23 -9.07
C GLY A 372 -13.41 4.49 -8.42
N THR A 373 -13.29 5.58 -9.17
CA THR A 373 -12.67 6.87 -8.77
C THR A 373 -13.62 8.04 -9.09
N PRO A 374 -13.41 9.26 -8.55
CA PRO A 374 -12.26 9.75 -7.77
C PRO A 374 -12.23 9.24 -6.32
N TYR A 375 -11.04 9.19 -5.74
CA TYR A 375 -10.87 9.02 -4.30
C TYR A 375 -11.47 10.22 -3.57
N ILE A 376 -11.91 10.04 -2.32
CA ILE A 376 -12.46 11.13 -1.49
C ILE A 376 -11.63 11.28 -0.22
N MET A 377 -11.09 12.47 -0.02
CA MET A 377 -10.44 12.88 1.23
C MET A 377 -11.03 14.18 1.75
N PHE A 378 -11.19 14.25 3.07
CA PHE A 378 -11.79 15.41 3.74
C PHE A 378 -10.69 16.38 4.18
N LYS A 379 -10.56 17.49 3.44
CA LYS A 379 -9.53 18.52 3.57
C LYS A 379 -9.39 19.04 5.00
N ASP A 380 -10.51 19.44 5.59
CA ASP A 380 -10.52 20.11 6.88
C ASP A 380 -10.14 19.14 8.01
N ARG A 381 -10.61 17.90 7.94
CA ARG A 381 -10.24 16.88 8.90
C ARG A 381 -8.76 16.52 8.83
N VAL A 382 -8.19 16.40 7.63
CA VAL A 382 -6.75 16.15 7.48
C VAL A 382 -5.96 17.28 8.11
N ASN A 383 -6.27 18.53 7.79
CA ASN A 383 -5.52 19.69 8.24
C ASN A 383 -5.67 19.96 9.75
N SER A 384 -6.90 19.90 10.26
CA SER A 384 -7.16 20.18 11.68
C SER A 384 -6.62 19.09 12.64
N CYS A 385 -6.32 17.89 12.14
CA CYS A 385 -5.85 16.77 12.95
C CYS A 385 -4.42 16.32 12.58
N SER A 386 -3.61 17.17 11.95
CA SER A 386 -2.23 16.86 11.61
C SER A 386 -1.23 17.39 12.64
N ASN A 387 -0.21 16.60 12.94
CA ASN A 387 0.94 17.08 13.71
C ASN A 387 1.80 18.09 12.91
N GLN A 388 1.60 18.22 11.60
CA GLN A 388 2.27 19.18 10.71
C GLN A 388 1.44 20.44 10.43
N GLN A 389 0.26 20.63 11.06
CA GLN A 389 -0.64 21.75 10.79
C GLN A 389 0.00 23.16 10.98
N HIS A 390 1.05 23.27 11.78
CA HIS A 390 1.79 24.52 12.00
C HIS A 390 2.69 24.92 10.84
N LEU A 391 2.94 24.03 9.87
CA LEU A 391 3.77 24.30 8.69
C LEU A 391 2.98 25.00 7.59
N GLY A 392 1.68 24.80 7.54
CA GLY A 392 0.78 25.30 6.53
C GLY A 392 -0.28 24.29 6.11
N THR A 393 -1.06 24.63 5.09
CA THR A 393 -2.15 23.76 4.61
C THR A 393 -1.63 22.57 3.82
N ILE A 394 -2.03 21.36 4.22
CA ILE A 394 -1.83 20.13 3.45
C ILE A 394 -2.83 20.14 2.29
N LYS A 395 -2.32 19.98 1.06
CA LYS A 395 -3.07 20.23 -0.18
C LYS A 395 -3.51 18.97 -0.91
N GLY A 396 -3.11 17.82 -0.45
CA GLY A 396 -3.40 16.53 -1.08
C GLY A 396 -2.81 15.38 -0.30
N SER A 397 -2.80 14.21 -0.91
CA SER A 397 -2.25 12.99 -0.36
C SER A 397 -1.38 12.28 -1.41
N ASN A 398 -0.85 11.10 -1.08
CA ASN A 398 -0.10 10.27 -2.00
C ASN A 398 -1.04 9.53 -2.99
N LEU A 399 -0.47 8.56 -3.69
CA LEU A 399 -1.18 7.74 -4.68
C LEU A 399 -2.31 6.90 -4.09
N CYS A 400 -2.19 6.44 -2.83
CA CYS A 400 -3.13 5.53 -2.18
C CYS A 400 -3.87 6.12 -0.95
N VAL A 401 -3.84 7.43 -0.78
CA VAL A 401 -4.59 8.24 0.19
C VAL A 401 -4.25 8.03 1.67
N GLU A 402 -3.22 7.26 2.02
CA GLU A 402 -2.81 7.03 3.41
C GLU A 402 -1.82 8.06 3.95
N VAL A 403 -1.04 8.72 3.09
CA VAL A 403 -0.03 9.69 3.48
C VAL A 403 -0.60 11.11 3.41
N THR A 404 -0.52 11.85 4.51
CA THR A 404 -0.99 13.23 4.59
C THR A 404 0.11 14.09 5.23
N GLU A 405 0.92 14.69 4.37
CA GLU A 405 2.11 15.47 4.74
C GLU A 405 2.09 16.84 4.10
N TYR A 406 2.72 17.81 4.75
CA TYR A 406 2.85 19.17 4.23
C TYR A 406 3.71 19.20 2.97
N THR A 407 3.28 19.96 1.98
CA THR A 407 4.00 20.21 0.73
C THR A 407 3.96 21.67 0.34
N SER A 408 5.03 22.14 -0.31
CA SER A 408 5.12 23.47 -0.92
C SER A 408 5.87 23.36 -2.26
N PRO A 409 5.95 24.42 -3.06
CA PRO A 409 6.80 24.42 -4.25
C PRO A 409 8.27 24.03 -3.99
N ASP A 410 8.77 24.29 -2.78
CA ASP A 410 10.15 24.04 -2.36
C ASP A 410 10.30 22.76 -1.53
N GLU A 411 9.22 22.14 -1.12
CA GLU A 411 9.21 20.93 -0.28
C GLU A 411 8.28 19.86 -0.88
N ILE A 412 8.87 18.81 -1.44
CA ILE A 412 8.16 17.61 -1.87
C ILE A 412 8.16 16.63 -0.70
N ALA A 413 6.99 16.32 -0.14
CA ALA A 413 6.89 15.39 0.96
C ALA A 413 7.23 13.97 0.52
N VAL A 414 7.89 13.24 1.42
CA VAL A 414 8.37 11.86 1.17
C VAL A 414 8.03 10.99 2.35
N CYS A 415 7.34 9.89 2.13
CA CYS A 415 7.05 8.93 3.18
C CYS A 415 7.76 7.60 2.95
N THR A 416 8.50 7.16 3.97
CA THR A 416 9.09 5.83 4.03
C THR A 416 8.15 4.88 4.76
N LEU A 417 7.83 3.74 4.16
CA LEU A 417 6.77 2.87 4.61
C LEU A 417 7.27 1.48 5.03
N ALA A 418 6.60 0.94 6.04
CA ALA A 418 6.69 -0.48 6.42
C ALA A 418 5.32 -0.97 6.90
N SER A 419 5.07 -2.27 6.85
CA SER A 419 3.83 -2.86 7.34
C SER A 419 4.09 -4.00 8.32
N MET A 420 3.43 -3.94 9.49
CA MET A 420 3.43 -4.99 10.49
C MET A 420 2.57 -6.15 10.03
N ALA A 421 3.07 -7.38 10.07
CA ALA A 421 2.32 -8.58 9.73
C ALA A 421 1.60 -9.11 10.99
N LEU A 422 0.39 -8.63 11.24
CA LEU A 422 -0.34 -8.89 12.47
C LEU A 422 -0.50 -10.37 12.83
N PRO A 423 -0.72 -11.30 11.88
CA PRO A 423 -0.81 -12.74 12.20
C PRO A 423 0.43 -13.32 12.90
N ALA A 424 1.62 -12.75 12.69
CA ALA A 424 2.86 -13.19 13.36
C ALA A 424 2.86 -12.96 14.88
N PHE A 425 1.92 -12.15 15.37
CA PHE A 425 1.76 -11.83 16.79
C PHE A 425 0.58 -12.55 17.44
N VAL A 426 0.00 -13.57 16.80
CA VAL A 426 -1.07 -14.38 17.37
C VAL A 426 -0.52 -15.72 17.85
N GLN A 427 -0.54 -15.92 19.16
CA GLN A 427 -0.16 -17.18 19.82
C GLN A 427 -1.21 -17.51 20.90
N GLY A 428 -2.32 -18.12 20.49
CA GLY A 428 -3.49 -18.28 21.33
C GLY A 428 -4.26 -16.96 21.51
N SER A 429 -3.60 -15.92 22.04
CA SER A 429 -4.08 -14.54 22.09
C SER A 429 -3.13 -13.61 21.31
N PHE A 430 -3.59 -12.37 21.03
CA PHE A 430 -2.74 -11.36 20.40
C PHE A 430 -1.65 -10.91 21.40
N GLN A 431 -0.39 -11.00 21.00
CA GLN A 431 0.77 -10.74 21.86
C GLN A 431 1.15 -9.25 21.84
N PHE A 432 0.38 -8.41 22.53
CA PHE A 432 0.53 -6.94 22.53
C PHE A 432 1.94 -6.48 22.90
N ASN A 433 2.59 -7.09 23.92
CA ASN A 433 3.93 -6.70 24.35
C ASN A 433 4.98 -6.98 23.26
N LYS A 434 4.92 -8.17 22.63
CA LYS A 434 5.81 -8.54 21.52
C LYS A 434 5.57 -7.62 20.33
N PHE A 435 4.30 -7.33 20.00
CA PHE A 435 3.92 -6.42 18.93
C PHE A 435 4.45 -5.01 19.18
N GLY A 436 4.24 -4.45 20.37
CA GLY A 436 4.72 -3.11 20.73
C GLY A 436 6.25 -3.00 20.66
N ALA A 437 6.99 -3.98 21.19
CA ALA A 437 8.45 -4.01 21.10
C ALA A 437 8.92 -4.03 19.63
N ARG A 438 8.26 -4.80 18.75
CA ARG A 438 8.60 -4.83 17.32
C ARG A 438 8.27 -3.51 16.63
N VAL A 439 7.19 -2.83 16.99
CA VAL A 439 6.88 -1.48 16.49
C VAL A 439 7.99 -0.50 16.85
N GLU A 440 8.51 -0.53 18.10
CA GLU A 440 9.63 0.34 18.51
C GLU A 440 10.87 0.12 17.63
N GLU A 441 11.18 -1.12 17.28
CA GLU A 441 12.30 -1.43 16.38
C GLU A 441 12.03 -0.96 14.94
N VAL A 442 10.83 -1.16 14.41
CA VAL A 442 10.48 -0.72 13.04
C VAL A 442 10.57 0.78 12.89
N VAL A 443 10.24 1.58 13.92
CA VAL A 443 10.49 3.03 13.93
C VAL A 443 11.98 3.33 13.73
N ARG A 444 12.87 2.61 14.43
CA ARG A 444 14.33 2.76 14.28
C ARG A 444 14.80 2.37 12.88
N HIS A 445 14.25 1.28 12.32
CA HIS A 445 14.58 0.86 10.96
C HIS A 445 14.17 1.91 9.91
N LEU A 446 12.97 2.49 10.04
CA LEU A 446 12.51 3.53 9.12
C LEU A 446 13.27 4.86 9.31
N ASP A 447 13.69 5.22 10.51
CA ASP A 447 14.58 6.37 10.73
C ASP A 447 15.92 6.18 9.98
N ARG A 448 16.45 4.95 9.94
CA ARG A 448 17.63 4.61 9.13
C ARG A 448 17.33 4.66 7.63
N VAL A 449 16.15 4.24 7.18
CA VAL A 449 15.75 4.37 5.78
C VAL A 449 15.77 5.84 5.34
N ILE A 450 15.28 6.76 6.17
CA ILE A 450 15.33 8.22 5.90
C ILE A 450 16.77 8.69 5.69
N ASP A 451 17.72 8.20 6.51
CA ASP A 451 19.13 8.60 6.43
C ASP A 451 19.87 7.97 5.24
N LYS A 452 19.45 6.79 4.77
CA LYS A 452 20.20 5.99 3.77
C LYS A 452 19.61 6.06 2.35
N THR A 453 18.37 6.53 2.19
CA THR A 453 17.73 6.62 0.88
C THR A 453 18.39 7.67 -0.02
N TYR A 454 18.49 7.38 -1.30
CA TYR A 454 18.81 8.40 -2.29
C TYR A 454 17.55 9.23 -2.61
N TYR A 455 17.71 10.53 -2.65
CA TYR A 455 16.64 11.44 -3.03
C TYR A 455 16.82 11.89 -4.49
N PRO A 456 15.84 11.66 -5.38
CA PRO A 456 15.96 12.06 -6.79
C PRO A 456 15.88 13.59 -7.00
N LEU A 457 15.42 14.33 -5.98
CA LEU A 457 15.21 15.77 -6.00
C LEU A 457 15.66 16.38 -4.66
N SER A 458 16.25 17.56 -4.71
CA SER A 458 16.68 18.32 -3.53
C SER A 458 15.51 18.74 -2.63
N GLU A 459 14.37 19.07 -3.25
CA GLU A 459 13.13 19.44 -2.53
C GLU A 459 12.57 18.27 -1.70
N ALA A 460 12.76 17.04 -2.20
CA ALA A 460 12.39 15.83 -1.48
C ALA A 460 13.33 15.55 -0.31
N GLU A 461 14.63 15.71 -0.50
CA GLU A 461 15.63 15.59 0.55
C GLU A 461 15.41 16.64 1.65
N THR A 462 15.23 17.89 1.27
CA THR A 462 14.97 19.01 2.19
C THR A 462 13.76 18.72 3.07
N SER A 463 12.62 18.34 2.49
CA SER A 463 11.40 18.03 3.23
C SER A 463 11.60 16.84 4.17
N ASN A 464 12.14 15.73 3.65
CA ASN A 464 12.24 14.49 4.43
C ASN A 464 13.26 14.59 5.57
N MET A 465 14.40 15.23 5.36
CA MET A 465 15.40 15.44 6.40
C MET A 465 14.93 16.43 7.47
N LYS A 466 14.14 17.45 7.08
CA LYS A 466 13.59 18.46 7.97
C LYS A 466 12.49 17.92 8.89
N HIS A 467 11.56 17.13 8.33
CA HIS A 467 10.34 16.69 9.03
C HIS A 467 10.41 15.23 9.47
N ARG A 468 11.23 14.41 8.84
CA ARG A 468 11.45 12.98 9.11
C ARG A 468 10.15 12.16 9.28
N PRO A 469 9.14 12.30 8.41
CA PRO A 469 7.93 11.51 8.51
C PRO A 469 8.18 10.07 8.10
N MET A 470 7.35 9.17 8.64
CA MET A 470 7.29 7.76 8.22
C MET A 470 5.85 7.26 8.28
N GLY A 471 5.58 6.14 7.63
CA GLY A 471 4.28 5.49 7.68
C GLY A 471 4.41 4.02 8.04
N ILE A 472 4.04 3.65 9.25
CA ILE A 472 3.91 2.26 9.65
C ILE A 472 2.44 1.88 9.47
N GLY A 473 2.20 0.86 8.66
CA GLY A 473 0.89 0.27 8.45
C GLY A 473 0.82 -1.15 8.97
N VAL A 474 -0.24 -1.85 8.59
CA VAL A 474 -0.46 -3.26 8.96
C VAL A 474 -0.93 -4.07 7.77
N GLN A 475 -0.78 -5.38 7.85
CA GLN A 475 -1.39 -6.37 6.97
C GLN A 475 -1.93 -7.54 7.80
N GLY A 476 -2.94 -8.22 7.31
CA GLY A 476 -3.49 -9.40 7.97
C GLY A 476 -4.45 -9.11 9.12
N LEU A 477 -5.09 -7.94 9.20
CA LEU A 477 -6.05 -7.65 10.26
C LEU A 477 -7.25 -8.61 10.20
N SER A 478 -7.79 -8.87 9.02
CA SER A 478 -8.87 -9.85 8.83
C SER A 478 -8.44 -11.27 9.25
N ASP A 479 -7.18 -11.64 9.00
CA ASP A 479 -6.64 -12.93 9.43
C ASP A 479 -6.59 -13.05 10.95
N VAL A 480 -6.18 -11.98 11.65
CA VAL A 480 -6.18 -11.95 13.13
C VAL A 480 -7.57 -12.19 13.67
N PHE A 481 -8.60 -11.53 13.13
CA PHE A 481 -9.97 -11.77 13.54
C PHE A 481 -10.39 -13.23 13.31
N GLN A 482 -10.08 -13.78 12.13
CA GLN A 482 -10.37 -15.18 11.81
C GLN A 482 -9.60 -16.18 12.69
N MET A 483 -8.35 -15.90 13.05
CA MET A 483 -7.57 -16.72 13.98
C MET A 483 -8.17 -16.75 15.37
N HIS A 484 -8.78 -15.64 15.80
CA HIS A 484 -9.49 -15.51 17.08
C HIS A 484 -10.97 -15.92 17.04
N ASP A 485 -11.46 -16.44 15.91
CA ASP A 485 -12.88 -16.79 15.70
C ASP A 485 -13.84 -15.60 15.90
N LEU A 486 -13.40 -14.40 15.54
CA LEU A 486 -14.19 -13.17 15.61
C LEU A 486 -14.75 -12.82 14.23
N PRO A 487 -16.07 -12.69 14.07
CA PRO A 487 -16.63 -12.10 12.86
C PRO A 487 -16.14 -10.65 12.70
N TYR A 488 -15.81 -10.26 11.47
CA TYR A 488 -15.36 -8.89 11.18
C TYR A 488 -16.40 -7.83 11.61
N ASP A 489 -17.67 -8.17 11.53
CA ASP A 489 -18.82 -7.34 11.91
C ASP A 489 -19.26 -7.52 13.38
N SER A 490 -18.33 -7.88 14.27
CA SER A 490 -18.60 -8.02 15.71
C SER A 490 -18.02 -6.87 16.54
N GLN A 491 -18.56 -6.66 17.74
CA GLN A 491 -18.05 -5.66 18.68
C GLN A 491 -16.64 -6.03 19.18
N GLU A 492 -16.41 -7.32 19.42
CA GLU A 492 -15.11 -7.84 19.87
C GLU A 492 -14.01 -7.59 18.84
N ALA A 493 -14.32 -7.69 17.54
CA ALA A 493 -13.38 -7.34 16.47
C ALA A 493 -13.06 -5.84 16.45
N LEU A 494 -14.08 -4.98 16.64
CA LEU A 494 -13.89 -3.53 16.76
C LEU A 494 -13.02 -3.15 17.97
N ASP A 495 -13.19 -3.83 19.11
CA ASP A 495 -12.43 -3.56 20.31
C ASP A 495 -10.98 -4.05 20.20
N LEU A 496 -10.77 -5.22 19.57
CA LEU A 496 -9.43 -5.74 19.27
C LEU A 496 -8.67 -4.82 18.27
N ASP A 497 -9.36 -4.34 17.23
CA ASP A 497 -8.83 -3.36 16.28
C ASP A 497 -8.33 -2.10 17.00
N ALA A 498 -9.18 -1.47 17.80
CA ALA A 498 -8.79 -0.29 18.57
C ALA A 498 -7.59 -0.56 19.48
N ALA A 499 -7.56 -1.71 20.16
CA ALA A 499 -6.47 -2.08 21.06
C ALA A 499 -5.13 -2.30 20.32
N ILE A 500 -5.16 -2.87 19.12
CA ILE A 500 -3.96 -3.05 18.27
C ILE A 500 -3.41 -1.68 17.87
N PHE A 501 -4.25 -0.77 17.39
CA PHE A 501 -3.79 0.56 16.92
C PHE A 501 -3.40 1.49 18.07
N GLU A 502 -4.05 1.42 19.24
CA GLU A 502 -3.59 2.13 20.44
C GLU A 502 -2.19 1.67 20.84
N THR A 503 -1.95 0.35 20.86
CA THR A 503 -0.62 -0.21 21.15
C THR A 503 0.42 0.25 20.14
N MET A 504 0.08 0.19 18.86
CA MET A 504 0.97 0.60 17.76
C MET A 504 1.38 2.07 17.88
N TYR A 505 0.43 2.96 18.10
CA TYR A 505 0.69 4.39 18.18
C TYR A 505 1.50 4.76 19.43
N TYR A 506 1.18 4.15 20.60
CA TYR A 506 1.94 4.36 21.83
C TYR A 506 3.41 3.99 21.67
N HIS A 507 3.69 2.79 21.19
CA HIS A 507 5.05 2.28 21.02
C HIS A 507 5.82 3.03 19.91
N ALA A 508 5.13 3.45 18.84
CA ALA A 508 5.75 4.27 17.81
C ALA A 508 6.19 5.64 18.35
N LEU A 509 5.33 6.32 19.11
CA LEU A 509 5.67 7.60 19.75
C LEU A 509 6.79 7.43 20.78
N LYS A 510 6.74 6.39 21.60
CA LYS A 510 7.78 6.08 22.61
C LYS A 510 9.14 5.91 21.96
N SER A 511 9.22 5.14 20.86
CA SER A 511 10.47 4.93 20.12
C SER A 511 10.96 6.22 19.46
N SER A 512 10.07 6.99 18.83
CA SER A 512 10.43 8.28 18.22
C SER A 512 10.91 9.30 19.27
N CYS A 513 10.31 9.32 20.46
CA CYS A 513 10.77 10.16 21.59
C CYS A 513 12.14 9.68 22.09
N GLN A 514 12.38 8.38 22.20
CA GLN A 514 13.68 7.84 22.57
C GLN A 514 14.77 8.18 21.54
N LEU A 515 14.45 8.09 20.24
CA LEU A 515 15.34 8.54 19.18
C LEU A 515 15.61 10.05 19.24
N ALA A 516 14.65 10.86 19.66
CA ALA A 516 14.85 12.30 19.86
C ALA A 516 15.83 12.58 21.03
N LYS A 517 15.79 11.77 22.08
CA LYS A 517 16.82 11.85 23.17
C LYS A 517 18.22 11.52 22.65
N GLU A 518 18.33 10.54 21.75
CA GLU A 518 19.61 10.04 21.23
C GLU A 518 20.22 10.96 20.15
N LYS A 519 19.37 11.51 19.27
CA LYS A 519 19.79 12.17 18.02
C LYS A 519 19.22 13.58 17.82
N GLY A 520 18.42 14.09 18.76
CA GLY A 520 17.65 15.32 18.63
C GLY A 520 16.30 15.12 17.92
N PRO A 521 15.32 15.99 18.18
CA PRO A 521 14.03 15.99 17.52
C PRO A 521 14.15 16.34 16.02
N HIS A 522 13.08 16.12 15.24
CA HIS A 522 13.01 16.65 13.89
C HIS A 522 12.99 18.18 13.89
N TYR A 523 13.54 18.79 12.84
CA TYR A 523 13.79 20.23 12.81
C TYR A 523 12.52 21.09 13.03
N SER A 524 11.38 20.64 12.56
CA SER A 524 10.09 21.33 12.67
C SER A 524 9.24 20.87 13.88
N PHE A 525 9.86 20.36 14.93
CA PHE A 525 9.14 19.91 16.12
C PHE A 525 8.47 21.06 16.88
N GLU A 526 9.20 22.18 17.05
CA GLU A 526 8.68 23.33 17.75
C GLU A 526 7.47 23.95 17.04
N GLY A 527 6.45 24.31 17.83
CA GLY A 527 5.17 24.81 17.32
C GLY A 527 4.17 23.73 16.91
N SER A 528 4.62 22.47 16.77
CA SER A 528 3.73 21.35 16.45
C SER A 528 2.73 21.06 17.59
N PRO A 529 1.59 20.42 17.32
CA PRO A 529 0.69 19.94 18.36
C PRO A 529 1.40 19.04 19.40
N ALA A 530 2.26 18.14 18.98
CA ALA A 530 3.01 17.26 19.87
C ALA A 530 3.94 18.04 20.84
N SER A 531 4.54 19.15 20.41
CA SER A 531 5.35 20.02 21.30
C SER A 531 4.52 20.62 22.44
N LYS A 532 3.22 20.75 22.24
CA LYS A 532 2.23 21.22 23.23
C LYS A 532 1.60 20.04 24.00
N GLY A 533 2.00 18.80 23.72
CA GLY A 533 1.44 17.59 24.32
C GLY A 533 0.08 17.18 23.77
N ILE A 534 -0.27 17.65 22.58
CA ILE A 534 -1.49 17.27 21.85
C ILE A 534 -1.13 16.15 20.89
N LEU A 535 -1.71 14.97 21.09
CA LEU A 535 -1.51 13.78 20.25
C LEU A 535 -2.75 13.51 19.41
N GLN A 536 -2.67 12.52 18.49
CA GLN A 536 -3.74 12.27 17.50
C GLN A 536 -5.12 12.05 18.15
N PHE A 537 -5.21 11.28 19.22
CA PHE A 537 -6.48 10.98 19.90
C PHE A 537 -7.11 12.21 20.59
N ASP A 538 -6.32 13.21 20.96
CA ASP A 538 -6.83 14.44 21.57
C ASP A 538 -7.72 15.24 20.59
N PHE A 539 -7.39 15.24 19.29
CA PHE A 539 -8.22 15.86 18.24
C PHE A 539 -9.60 15.21 18.09
N TYR A 540 -9.77 13.99 18.59
CA TYR A 540 -11.02 13.24 18.58
C TYR A 540 -11.71 13.25 19.94
N GLY A 541 -11.15 13.92 20.95
CA GLY A 541 -11.67 13.98 22.31
C GLY A 541 -11.66 12.62 23.03
N ILE A 542 -10.76 11.72 22.64
CA ILE A 542 -10.63 10.38 23.22
C ILE A 542 -9.55 10.42 24.32
N LYS A 543 -9.84 9.71 25.41
CA LYS A 543 -8.89 9.46 26.51
C LYS A 543 -8.58 7.97 26.55
N PRO A 544 -7.51 7.52 25.87
CA PRO A 544 -7.10 6.12 25.86
C PRO A 544 -6.54 5.73 27.23
N THR A 545 -6.68 4.44 27.62
CA THR A 545 -6.39 3.99 28.99
C THR A 545 -5.44 2.82 29.09
N ARG A 546 -4.98 2.25 27.97
CA ARG A 546 -4.14 1.04 27.97
C ARG A 546 -2.71 1.30 28.45
N PHE A 547 -2.23 2.55 28.33
CA PHE A 547 -0.84 2.93 28.59
C PHE A 547 -0.76 4.22 29.40
N ASP A 548 0.43 4.51 29.93
CA ASP A 548 0.72 5.80 30.58
C ASP A 548 0.94 6.90 29.52
N TRP A 549 -0.17 7.41 29.02
CA TRP A 549 -0.17 8.49 28.03
C TRP A 549 0.31 9.83 28.59
N ASP A 550 0.02 10.11 29.85
CA ASP A 550 0.43 11.37 30.48
C ASP A 550 1.94 11.42 30.69
N GLY A 551 2.53 10.31 31.14
CA GLY A 551 3.98 10.18 31.25
C GLY A 551 4.66 10.29 29.88
N LEU A 552 4.11 9.66 28.83
CA LEU A 552 4.65 9.78 27.47
C LEU A 552 4.55 11.22 26.94
N LYS A 553 3.43 11.92 27.13
CA LYS A 553 3.26 13.34 26.76
C LYS A 553 4.29 14.25 27.46
N GLN A 554 4.60 13.98 28.73
CA GLN A 554 5.65 14.72 29.46
C GLN A 554 7.04 14.48 28.83
N GLN A 555 7.38 13.23 28.50
CA GLN A 555 8.63 12.90 27.82
C GLN A 555 8.74 13.57 26.45
N ILE A 556 7.66 13.58 25.68
CA ILE A 556 7.61 14.23 24.36
C ILE A 556 7.82 15.74 24.47
N ARG A 557 7.20 16.41 25.46
CA ARG A 557 7.44 17.85 25.69
C ARG A 557 8.89 18.14 26.07
N LEU A 558 9.53 17.26 26.81
CA LEU A 558 10.89 17.43 27.28
C LEU A 558 11.96 17.16 26.20
N TYR A 559 11.79 16.12 25.42
CA TYR A 559 12.81 15.62 24.49
C TYR A 559 12.42 15.77 23.02
N GLY A 560 11.16 16.02 22.72
CA GLY A 560 10.62 16.07 21.37
C GLY A 560 10.34 14.69 20.76
N LEU A 561 10.03 14.71 19.46
CA LEU A 561 9.90 13.52 18.60
C LEU A 561 10.95 13.59 17.48
N ARG A 562 11.57 12.47 17.16
CA ARG A 562 12.48 12.34 16.03
C ARG A 562 11.75 12.40 14.68
N ASN A 563 10.48 11.98 14.66
CA ASN A 563 9.66 11.83 13.46
C ASN A 563 8.36 12.63 13.63
N SER A 564 8.01 13.45 12.65
CA SER A 564 6.80 14.30 12.71
C SER A 564 5.51 13.50 12.60
N LEU A 565 5.52 12.40 11.85
CA LEU A 565 4.41 11.49 11.62
C LEU A 565 4.91 10.05 11.63
N LEU A 566 4.07 9.08 12.03
CA LEU A 566 4.50 7.71 12.31
C LEU A 566 3.59 6.63 11.69
N ILE A 567 2.27 6.82 11.67
CA ILE A 567 1.29 5.80 11.29
C ILE A 567 0.55 6.23 10.03
N ALA A 568 0.62 5.38 9.01
CA ALA A 568 -0.15 5.50 7.76
C ALA A 568 -0.54 4.11 7.29
N LEU A 569 -1.82 3.90 6.95
CA LEU A 569 -2.32 2.56 6.64
C LEU A 569 -2.46 2.36 5.13
N MET A 570 -1.39 1.84 4.52
CA MET A 570 -1.31 1.54 3.10
C MET A 570 -2.07 0.26 2.72
N PRO A 571 -2.37 0.04 1.40
CA PRO A 571 -3.11 -1.14 0.95
C PRO A 571 -2.36 -2.48 1.11
N THR A 572 -1.04 -2.48 1.17
CA THR A 572 -0.12 -3.64 1.27
C THR A 572 -0.26 -4.72 0.17
N ALA A 573 -0.86 -4.42 -0.96
CA ALA A 573 -1.26 -5.39 -1.99
C ALA A 573 -0.22 -6.50 -2.29
N SER A 574 0.99 -6.17 -2.78
CA SER A 574 1.98 -7.19 -3.14
C SER A 574 2.75 -7.74 -1.93
N THR A 575 3.03 -6.92 -0.92
CA THR A 575 3.76 -7.38 0.27
C THR A 575 2.92 -8.30 1.16
N ALA A 576 1.61 -8.06 1.26
CA ALA A 576 0.69 -9.00 1.93
C ALA A 576 0.67 -10.36 1.23
N GLN A 577 0.68 -10.37 -0.11
CA GLN A 577 0.75 -11.61 -0.90
C GLN A 577 2.06 -12.38 -0.66
N ILE A 578 3.19 -11.68 -0.61
CA ILE A 578 4.50 -12.30 -0.34
C ILE A 578 4.52 -12.95 1.05
N LEU A 579 3.94 -12.31 2.05
CA LEU A 579 3.89 -12.86 3.41
C LEU A 579 2.75 -13.86 3.64
N GLY A 580 1.77 -13.95 2.72
CA GLY A 580 0.62 -14.84 2.79
C GLY A 580 -0.54 -14.31 3.64
N ASN A 581 -0.61 -12.99 3.86
CA ASN A 581 -1.60 -12.32 4.70
C ASN A 581 -2.74 -11.70 3.86
N SER A 582 -3.87 -11.37 4.51
CA SER A 582 -4.88 -10.48 3.93
C SER A 582 -4.32 -9.06 3.76
N GLU A 583 -4.86 -8.32 2.79
CA GLU A 583 -4.37 -6.98 2.45
C GLU A 583 -4.79 -5.95 3.51
N GLY A 584 -3.83 -5.21 4.04
CA GLY A 584 -4.04 -4.08 4.95
C GLY A 584 -5.00 -4.38 6.10
N THR A 585 -6.03 -3.56 6.18
CA THR A 585 -7.12 -3.64 7.18
C THR A 585 -8.44 -4.15 6.59
N ASP A 586 -8.49 -4.45 5.29
CA ASP A 586 -9.70 -4.83 4.60
C ASP A 586 -10.15 -6.27 4.94
N PRO A 587 -11.46 -6.55 4.93
CA PRO A 587 -11.96 -7.91 4.93
C PRO A 587 -11.51 -8.65 3.66
N ARG A 588 -11.34 -9.97 3.74
CA ARG A 588 -11.01 -10.76 2.55
C ARG A 588 -12.11 -10.66 1.49
N THR A 589 -11.72 -10.44 0.24
CA THR A 589 -12.66 -10.37 -0.89
C THR A 589 -13.25 -11.73 -1.25
N SER A 590 -12.52 -12.82 -0.96
CA SER A 590 -12.94 -14.19 -1.20
C SER A 590 -12.11 -15.16 -0.34
N ASN A 591 -12.67 -16.31 0.05
CA ASN A 591 -11.94 -17.38 0.73
C ASN A 591 -11.25 -18.35 -0.25
N LEU A 592 -11.64 -18.32 -1.51
CA LEU A 592 -11.06 -19.11 -2.59
C LEU A 592 -11.24 -18.38 -3.91
N TYR A 593 -10.15 -18.10 -4.62
CA TYR A 593 -10.23 -17.46 -5.93
C TYR A 593 -9.04 -17.84 -6.81
N ASN A 594 -9.24 -17.79 -8.12
CA ASN A 594 -8.15 -17.90 -9.08
C ASN A 594 -7.58 -16.52 -9.36
N ARG A 595 -6.27 -16.38 -9.19
CA ARG A 595 -5.55 -15.16 -9.54
C ARG A 595 -4.70 -15.42 -10.78
N ARG A 596 -5.02 -14.70 -11.83
CA ARG A 596 -4.23 -14.70 -13.07
C ARG A 596 -3.25 -13.54 -13.02
N VAL A 597 -1.98 -13.84 -13.12
CA VAL A 597 -0.88 -12.87 -13.20
C VAL A 597 0.01 -13.25 -14.37
N LEU A 598 0.90 -12.36 -14.81
CA LEU A 598 1.82 -12.65 -15.93
C LEU A 598 2.64 -13.94 -15.74
N SER A 599 2.86 -14.36 -14.50
CA SER A 599 3.60 -15.59 -14.15
C SER A 599 2.73 -16.86 -14.14
N GLY A 600 1.43 -16.77 -14.37
CA GLY A 600 0.50 -17.90 -14.41
C GLY A 600 -0.81 -17.67 -13.68
N GLU A 601 -1.62 -18.71 -13.60
CA GLU A 601 -2.89 -18.74 -12.87
C GLU A 601 -2.71 -19.50 -11.56
N PHE A 602 -3.15 -18.91 -10.44
CA PHE A 602 -2.95 -19.44 -9.10
C PHE A 602 -4.27 -19.51 -8.35
N MET A 603 -4.58 -20.69 -7.81
CA MET A 603 -5.66 -20.82 -6.84
C MET A 603 -5.14 -20.35 -5.47
N VAL A 604 -5.74 -19.30 -4.94
CA VAL A 604 -5.43 -18.74 -3.61
C VAL A 604 -6.52 -19.20 -2.65
N GLU A 605 -6.10 -19.86 -1.58
CA GLU A 605 -6.98 -20.41 -0.54
C GLU A 605 -6.79 -19.62 0.77
N ASN A 606 -7.88 -19.43 1.52
CA ASN A 606 -7.79 -18.91 2.87
C ASN A 606 -7.23 -20.00 3.80
N HIS A 607 -5.95 -19.90 4.15
CA HIS A 607 -5.24 -20.88 4.97
C HIS A 607 -5.76 -20.95 6.42
N VAL A 608 -6.29 -19.83 6.96
CA VAL A 608 -6.90 -19.83 8.30
C VAL A 608 -8.17 -20.68 8.28
N LEU A 609 -9.06 -20.47 7.29
CA LEU A 609 -10.25 -21.31 7.12
C LEU A 609 -9.86 -22.79 6.94
N ARG A 610 -8.90 -23.06 6.05
CA ARG A 610 -8.43 -24.43 5.80
C ARG A 610 -7.96 -25.13 7.07
N SER A 611 -7.27 -24.42 7.97
CA SER A 611 -6.77 -24.99 9.24
C SER A 611 -7.86 -25.29 10.25
N LYS A 612 -9.07 -24.71 10.09
CA LYS A 612 -10.18 -24.81 11.04
C LYS A 612 -11.30 -25.77 10.61
N VAL A 613 -11.23 -26.32 9.39
CA VAL A 613 -12.25 -27.21 8.86
C VAL A 613 -11.66 -28.60 8.54
N ASN A 614 -12.35 -29.67 8.91
CA ASN A 614 -11.89 -31.04 8.68
C ASN A 614 -12.31 -31.56 7.29
N ASN A 615 -13.42 -31.07 6.73
CA ASN A 615 -14.02 -31.48 5.46
C ASN A 615 -13.67 -30.50 4.31
N TRP A 616 -12.40 -30.13 4.19
CA TRP A 616 -11.93 -29.10 3.27
C TRP A 616 -12.38 -29.29 1.84
N GLU A 617 -12.34 -30.51 1.29
CA GLU A 617 -12.70 -30.76 -0.11
C GLU A 617 -14.20 -30.48 -0.40
N GLU A 618 -15.08 -30.72 0.57
CA GLU A 618 -16.51 -30.38 0.46
C GLU A 618 -16.71 -28.87 0.53
N VAL A 619 -16.04 -28.20 1.49
CA VAL A 619 -16.09 -26.75 1.63
C VAL A 619 -15.55 -26.08 0.38
N LYS A 620 -14.44 -26.56 -0.18
CA LYS A 620 -13.84 -26.06 -1.42
C LYS A 620 -14.78 -26.17 -2.61
N LYS A 621 -15.50 -27.29 -2.78
CA LYS A 621 -16.50 -27.46 -3.84
C LYS A 621 -17.61 -26.41 -3.74
N VAL A 622 -18.09 -26.11 -2.53
CA VAL A 622 -19.12 -25.08 -2.33
C VAL A 622 -18.55 -23.69 -2.63
N MET A 623 -17.34 -23.38 -2.16
CA MET A 623 -16.69 -22.09 -2.46
C MET A 623 -16.46 -21.87 -3.95
N LEU A 624 -16.09 -22.89 -4.70
CA LEU A 624 -15.95 -22.81 -6.18
C LEU A 624 -17.27 -22.44 -6.84
N ARG A 625 -18.38 -23.02 -6.39
CA ARG A 625 -19.73 -22.72 -6.89
C ARG A 625 -20.22 -21.34 -6.46
N ASP A 626 -19.95 -20.96 -5.20
CA ASP A 626 -20.50 -19.79 -4.53
C ASP A 626 -19.49 -18.62 -4.49
N TYR A 627 -18.57 -18.52 -5.45
CA TYR A 627 -17.61 -17.41 -5.62
C TYR A 627 -16.77 -17.11 -4.37
N GLY A 628 -16.29 -18.16 -3.71
CA GLY A 628 -15.47 -18.05 -2.50
C GLY A 628 -16.24 -17.75 -1.22
N SER A 629 -17.57 -17.76 -1.26
CA SER A 629 -18.43 -17.65 -0.08
C SER A 629 -18.54 -18.99 0.64
N VAL A 630 -18.57 -18.94 1.97
CA VAL A 630 -18.81 -20.11 2.84
C VAL A 630 -20.26 -20.21 3.32
N LYS A 631 -21.13 -19.32 2.87
CA LYS A 631 -22.52 -19.22 3.34
C LYS A 631 -23.28 -20.55 3.29
N ASN A 632 -23.10 -21.29 2.18
CA ASN A 632 -23.76 -22.59 1.97
C ASN A 632 -22.80 -23.78 2.24
N ALA A 633 -21.61 -23.54 2.80
CA ALA A 633 -20.66 -24.61 3.09
C ALA A 633 -21.11 -25.45 4.30
N PRO A 634 -20.77 -26.77 4.33
CA PRO A 634 -21.10 -27.67 5.43
C PRO A 634 -20.16 -27.46 6.64
N ILE A 635 -20.18 -26.26 7.22
CA ILE A 635 -19.41 -25.84 8.39
C ILE A 635 -20.36 -25.21 9.42
N SER A 636 -19.88 -25.02 10.66
CA SER A 636 -20.68 -24.41 11.73
C SER A 636 -21.12 -22.99 11.39
N ASP A 637 -22.26 -22.53 11.90
CA ASP A 637 -22.73 -21.17 11.72
C ASP A 637 -21.76 -20.13 12.30
N LYS A 638 -21.04 -20.47 13.36
CA LYS A 638 -19.93 -19.66 13.88
C LYS A 638 -18.88 -19.45 12.81
N HIS A 639 -18.40 -20.49 12.15
CA HIS A 639 -17.41 -20.37 11.08
C HIS A 639 -17.97 -19.63 9.86
N LYS A 640 -19.25 -19.80 9.50
CA LYS A 640 -19.87 -19.00 8.44
C LYS A 640 -19.85 -17.52 8.75
N ALA A 641 -20.07 -17.13 10.00
CA ALA A 641 -20.01 -15.73 10.43
C ALA A 641 -18.58 -15.17 10.40
N VAL A 642 -17.58 -15.95 10.85
CA VAL A 642 -16.17 -15.56 10.90
C VAL A 642 -15.55 -15.40 9.50
N PHE A 643 -15.91 -16.28 8.57
CA PHE A 643 -15.32 -16.31 7.23
C PHE A 643 -16.20 -15.66 6.15
N LYS A 644 -17.08 -14.74 6.52
CA LYS A 644 -17.75 -13.86 5.56
C LYS A 644 -16.72 -13.15 4.69
N ASN A 645 -17.00 -13.07 3.40
CA ASN A 645 -16.21 -12.22 2.50
C ASN A 645 -16.72 -10.76 2.54
N VAL A 646 -15.96 -9.84 1.94
CA VAL A 646 -16.26 -8.41 1.97
C VAL A 646 -17.65 -8.05 1.39
N TRP A 647 -18.18 -8.86 0.45
CA TRP A 647 -19.47 -8.66 -0.19
C TRP A 647 -20.66 -9.03 0.72
N GLU A 648 -20.39 -9.80 1.77
CA GLU A 648 -21.37 -10.28 2.76
C GLU A 648 -21.35 -9.42 4.04
N ILE A 649 -20.33 -8.56 4.18
CA ILE A 649 -20.17 -7.65 5.32
C ILE A 649 -20.76 -6.28 4.95
N SER A 650 -21.59 -5.73 5.83
CA SER A 650 -22.04 -4.34 5.65
C SER A 650 -20.87 -3.37 5.70
N GLN A 651 -20.74 -2.51 4.70
CA GLN A 651 -19.65 -1.53 4.63
C GLN A 651 -19.69 -0.51 5.79
N LYS A 652 -20.80 -0.41 6.50
CA LYS A 652 -20.89 0.33 7.76
C LYS A 652 -19.82 -0.14 8.75
N TYR A 653 -19.58 -1.46 8.86
CA TYR A 653 -18.56 -2.00 9.76
C TYR A 653 -17.13 -1.66 9.30
N VAL A 654 -16.86 -1.66 8.00
CA VAL A 654 -15.56 -1.22 7.47
C VAL A 654 -15.27 0.23 7.89
N ILE A 655 -16.27 1.12 7.74
CA ILE A 655 -16.17 2.52 8.17
C ILE A 655 -16.06 2.62 9.70
N GLN A 656 -16.78 1.81 10.47
CA GLN A 656 -16.67 1.79 11.94
C GLN A 656 -15.29 1.36 12.42
N HIS A 657 -14.70 0.32 11.84
CA HIS A 657 -13.31 -0.07 12.09
C HIS A 657 -12.35 1.08 11.81
N ALA A 658 -12.49 1.71 10.64
CA ALA A 658 -11.66 2.86 10.28
C ALA A 658 -11.82 4.02 11.28
N ALA A 659 -13.04 4.30 11.75
CA ALA A 659 -13.32 5.35 12.72
C ALA A 659 -12.77 5.03 14.13
N ARG A 660 -12.83 3.75 14.54
CA ARG A 660 -12.29 3.30 15.84
C ARG A 660 -10.77 3.44 15.92
N ARG A 661 -10.04 3.15 14.85
CA ARG A 661 -8.58 3.25 14.83
C ARG A 661 -8.05 4.64 14.44
N GLN A 662 -8.85 5.50 13.76
CA GLN A 662 -8.41 6.83 13.32
C GLN A 662 -7.78 7.71 14.43
N PRO A 663 -8.23 7.67 15.69
CA PRO A 663 -7.59 8.38 16.80
C PRO A 663 -6.14 7.96 17.09
N PHE A 664 -5.69 6.84 16.53
CA PHE A 664 -4.33 6.32 16.66
C PHE A 664 -3.56 6.31 15.32
N VAL A 665 -4.13 6.90 14.27
CA VAL A 665 -3.54 7.01 12.94
C VAL A 665 -3.27 8.47 12.64
N CYS A 666 -2.04 8.92 12.85
CA CYS A 666 -1.67 10.34 12.71
C CYS A 666 -1.72 10.85 11.26
N GLN A 667 -1.53 9.98 10.27
CA GLN A 667 -1.80 10.29 8.86
C GLN A 667 -3.21 9.80 8.47
N SER A 668 -3.35 8.98 7.43
CA SER A 668 -4.66 8.50 6.99
C SER A 668 -4.63 7.00 6.67
N GLN A 669 -5.67 6.50 6.00
CA GLN A 669 -5.88 5.07 5.71
C GLN A 669 -6.45 4.87 4.32
N SER A 670 -5.92 3.89 3.58
CA SER A 670 -6.39 3.48 2.26
C SER A 670 -7.63 2.59 2.41
N MET A 671 -8.78 3.22 2.67
CA MET A 671 -10.04 2.51 2.93
C MET A 671 -10.80 2.25 1.62
N ASN A 672 -10.81 0.99 1.16
CA ASN A 672 -11.70 0.56 0.08
C ASN A 672 -13.14 0.38 0.57
N LEU A 673 -14.11 0.70 -0.28
CA LEU A 673 -15.51 0.39 -0.07
C LEU A 673 -16.01 -0.57 -1.16
N HIS A 674 -16.76 -1.60 -0.77
CA HIS A 674 -17.17 -2.68 -1.66
C HIS A 674 -18.69 -2.76 -1.74
N LEU A 675 -19.22 -2.66 -2.94
CA LEU A 675 -20.65 -2.86 -3.21
C LEU A 675 -20.83 -3.81 -4.40
N ALA A 676 -21.50 -4.94 -4.18
CA ALA A 676 -21.80 -5.86 -5.28
C ALA A 676 -22.60 -5.16 -6.40
N GLU A 677 -23.55 -4.32 -6.01
CA GLU A 677 -24.40 -3.52 -6.89
C GLU A 677 -24.44 -2.08 -6.38
N PRO A 678 -23.52 -1.22 -6.82
CA PRO A 678 -23.46 0.17 -6.40
C PRO A 678 -24.65 0.97 -6.97
N THR A 679 -25.26 1.77 -6.12
CA THR A 679 -26.26 2.78 -6.50
C THR A 679 -25.89 4.12 -5.90
N VAL A 680 -26.34 5.22 -6.52
CA VAL A 680 -26.07 6.58 -6.02
C VAL A 680 -26.43 6.72 -4.54
N ASN A 681 -27.59 6.20 -4.12
CA ASN A 681 -28.03 6.30 -2.73
C ASN A 681 -27.16 5.52 -1.75
N LYS A 682 -26.70 4.31 -2.11
CA LYS A 682 -25.81 3.50 -1.28
C LYS A 682 -24.45 4.17 -1.11
N VAL A 683 -23.84 4.63 -2.20
CA VAL A 683 -22.53 5.29 -2.17
C VAL A 683 -22.64 6.61 -1.39
N ASN A 684 -23.69 7.40 -1.64
CA ASN A 684 -23.95 8.63 -0.87
C ASN A 684 -24.04 8.35 0.64
N ALA A 685 -24.82 7.35 1.05
CA ALA A 685 -24.95 6.99 2.45
C ALA A 685 -23.62 6.59 3.11
N MET A 686 -22.79 5.82 2.40
CA MET A 686 -21.46 5.42 2.91
C MET A 686 -20.52 6.62 3.06
N LEU A 687 -20.44 7.50 2.05
CA LEU A 687 -19.56 8.67 2.09
C LEU A 687 -19.98 9.66 3.16
N PHE A 688 -21.29 9.92 3.32
CA PHE A 688 -21.78 10.73 4.44
C PHE A 688 -21.56 10.09 5.79
N TYR A 689 -21.66 8.76 5.89
CA TYR A 689 -21.34 8.07 7.14
C TYR A 689 -19.86 8.21 7.50
N ALA A 690 -18.94 8.08 6.52
CA ALA A 690 -17.50 8.30 6.70
C ALA A 690 -17.20 9.76 7.11
N TYR A 691 -17.85 10.73 6.47
CA TYR A 691 -17.73 12.16 6.82
C TYR A 691 -18.18 12.44 8.26
N LYS A 692 -19.38 11.96 8.64
CA LYS A 692 -19.93 12.13 10.00
C LYS A 692 -19.15 11.36 11.07
N ALA A 693 -18.48 10.26 10.69
CA ALA A 693 -17.55 9.53 11.55
C ALA A 693 -16.18 10.24 11.70
N LYS A 694 -16.03 11.43 11.12
CA LYS A 694 -14.82 12.27 11.21
C LYS A 694 -13.56 11.57 10.68
N LEU A 695 -13.69 10.77 9.64
CA LEU A 695 -12.56 10.18 8.94
C LEU A 695 -11.81 11.23 8.10
N LYS A 696 -10.51 11.02 7.91
CA LYS A 696 -9.68 11.79 6.97
C LYS A 696 -9.90 11.32 5.53
N THR A 697 -10.05 10.01 5.32
CA THR A 697 -10.37 9.39 4.03
C THR A 697 -11.83 8.98 4.00
N GLY A 698 -12.58 9.47 3.02
CA GLY A 698 -13.94 9.05 2.75
C GLY A 698 -13.99 7.72 1.98
N MET A 699 -13.10 7.57 1.00
CA MET A 699 -12.98 6.36 0.18
C MET A 699 -11.70 6.40 -0.65
N TYR A 700 -10.98 5.28 -0.72
CA TYR A 700 -9.92 5.03 -1.69
C TYR A 700 -10.56 4.56 -3.01
N TYR A 701 -10.84 3.28 -3.20
CA TYR A 701 -11.61 2.80 -4.34
C TYR A 701 -13.04 2.40 -3.96
N LEU A 702 -13.97 2.68 -4.88
CA LEU A 702 -15.24 1.97 -4.91
C LEU A 702 -15.04 0.68 -5.73
N ARG A 703 -15.14 -0.46 -5.06
CA ARG A 703 -15.05 -1.77 -5.69
C ARG A 703 -16.46 -2.31 -5.96
N SER A 704 -16.72 -2.71 -7.19
CA SER A 704 -17.96 -3.41 -7.56
C SER A 704 -17.66 -4.87 -7.85
N ARG A 705 -18.66 -5.74 -7.63
CA ARG A 705 -18.49 -7.17 -7.95
C ARG A 705 -18.45 -7.36 -9.47
N PRO A 706 -17.45 -8.06 -10.02
CA PRO A 706 -17.43 -8.36 -11.45
C PRO A 706 -18.69 -9.13 -11.87
N LYS A 707 -19.28 -8.75 -12.98
CA LYS A 707 -20.46 -9.45 -13.55
C LYS A 707 -20.11 -10.83 -14.11
N VAL A 708 -18.85 -11.10 -14.41
CA VAL A 708 -18.33 -12.37 -14.93
C VAL A 708 -17.74 -13.18 -13.78
N ASN A 709 -17.91 -14.51 -13.86
CA ASN A 709 -17.44 -15.45 -12.85
C ASN A 709 -15.93 -15.27 -12.57
N PRO A 710 -15.51 -14.89 -11.35
CA PRO A 710 -14.09 -14.74 -11.01
C PRO A 710 -13.29 -16.05 -11.08
N VAL A 711 -13.95 -17.20 -11.17
CA VAL A 711 -13.29 -18.50 -11.40
C VAL A 711 -12.84 -18.65 -12.86
N GLN A 712 -13.38 -17.87 -13.80
CA GLN A 712 -13.06 -18.00 -15.22
C GLN A 712 -12.10 -16.94 -15.78
N VAL A 713 -12.11 -15.70 -15.32
CA VAL A 713 -11.18 -14.65 -15.81
C VAL A 713 -11.11 -13.54 -14.76
N ASN A 714 -10.14 -13.57 -13.87
CA ASN A 714 -9.63 -12.31 -13.36
C ASN A 714 -8.37 -12.00 -14.17
N GLU A 715 -8.53 -11.25 -15.24
CA GLU A 715 -7.48 -10.31 -15.59
C GLU A 715 -7.31 -9.46 -14.35
N VAL A 716 -6.17 -9.56 -13.72
CA VAL A 716 -5.75 -8.56 -12.75
C VAL A 716 -5.81 -7.27 -13.55
N ASP A 717 -6.69 -6.36 -13.16
CA ASP A 717 -6.52 -4.97 -13.54
C ASP A 717 -5.07 -4.65 -13.22
N GLU A 718 -4.24 -4.54 -14.25
CA GLU A 718 -2.83 -4.13 -14.11
C GLU A 718 -2.73 -2.74 -13.49
N ASP A 719 -3.86 -2.07 -13.31
CA ASP A 719 -4.07 -0.80 -12.64
C ASP A 719 -4.14 -0.88 -11.11
N VAL A 720 -4.04 -2.06 -10.50
CA VAL A 720 -3.79 -2.12 -9.05
C VAL A 720 -2.44 -1.48 -8.81
N CYS A 721 -2.47 -0.34 -8.17
CA CYS A 721 -1.30 0.44 -7.85
C CYS A 721 -0.23 -0.39 -7.14
N MET A 722 0.70 -0.94 -7.93
CA MET A 722 1.92 -1.56 -7.39
C MET A 722 2.82 -0.54 -6.70
N SER A 723 2.50 0.78 -6.80
CA SER A 723 3.40 1.82 -6.32
C SER A 723 3.36 2.07 -4.82
N CYS A 724 2.29 1.72 -4.13
CA CYS A 724 2.21 1.89 -2.68
C CYS A 724 2.06 0.56 -1.93
N SER A 725 2.41 -0.56 -2.55
CA SER A 725 2.50 -1.81 -1.80
C SER A 725 3.72 -1.78 -0.89
N ALA A 726 3.50 -1.42 0.35
CA ALA A 726 4.44 -1.59 1.44
C ALA A 726 4.34 -3.00 2.00
#